data_9dc8fe90308a49bd129a1766ebeea8e2
#
_entry.id   9dc8fe90308a49bd129a1766ebeea8e2
#
_cell.length_a   1.000
_cell.length_b   1.000
_cell.length_c   1.000
_cell.angle_alpha   90.00
_cell.angle_beta   90.00
_cell.angle_gamma   90.00
#
_symmetry.space_group_name_H-M   'P 1'
#
loop_
_entity.id
_entity.type
_entity.pdbx_description
1 polymer ?
#
loop_
_entity_poly.entity_id
_entity_poly.type
_entity_poly.pdbx_seq_one_letter_code
_entity_poly.pdbx_strand_id
1 'polypeptide(L)'
;MRTLTLTLLVLFLAIGFATAQTKIPAPADVLAFTPGEDRKLASWDQVVDYFQRLDTASDRVKFETLGTTTMGKPFVMATISTPANLARLDEFKTIQDQLADPRKLGPLATRDRKAAELIRKGKTIVLITCGIHSTEVGSYLSSMLIAHRLASSTEPEIQKILDNTIILLVPSLNPDGVDIVKNWYDKTLGTPFEGTDPPELYHKYTGHDNNRDWYAFTQVETQITVDKIHNVWHPQIVHDIHQQGAVGSRLFLPPYMQPVEPNVPRALVQGYTELGNFMAAEMRAKGFEGITTNSTYDAWSPSRAYSHYHGGVRILSETASARIASPMTLKFEELRSREGYDPQKESPKFGPLWRGGEWRLSDITKYMTTAAFLLLDHAATNREQWLQRFYAIGKEAVHARRPGELFGFLIEPSNDSQSLVNILSAGGVEYVTSDIETKFKIGTREFPDGTRLIRMDQPYGAFAKALLEAQHYPNLRDETGHPIAPYDVTAHTLPLLMGVTVHPVKAPFRYARGPAIVYGTKVNEDTGYTPPVRNLPAIYHSSVPSQDEGWTRWILDSKKKAYGVVGDKELRAGTTVYKPSAGVTVKYYTILIPDQPARTLLEGYRAGAMPPELTGGLGPEGVKNLRYFVETGGTLIFLNRASNFAIEQFKLPLRNVVAGLPRTDYYVPGSILRIQLDTTHPLTTGMPKDTIAWAEDSPVFEVTNDPSASVPASQVRVIATYAADKDPLLSGWLLGGDLIKGKAALVEVKMGKGRIILFGFRPQYRAQSLATYPLFFNALDPR
;
A
#
# COMPACT_ATOMS: atom_id res chain seq x y z
N MET A 1 40.64 -61.60 -68.19
CA MET A 1 39.75 -60.42 -67.90
C MET A 1 38.97 -60.68 -66.66
N ARG A 2 39.38 -60.13 -65.53
CA ARG A 2 38.70 -60.28 -64.23
C ARG A 2 38.43 -58.89 -63.73
N THR A 3 37.19 -58.50 -63.69
CA THR A 3 36.65 -57.23 -63.13
C THR A 3 36.67 -57.30 -61.61
N LEU A 4 37.37 -56.34 -61.00
CA LEU A 4 37.41 -56.14 -59.54
C LEU A 4 36.32 -55.13 -59.18
N THR A 5 35.35 -55.58 -58.39
CA THR A 5 34.29 -54.73 -57.84
C THR A 5 34.75 -54.17 -56.47
N LEU A 6 34.93 -52.87 -56.36
CA LEU A 6 35.31 -52.17 -55.13
C LEU A 6 34.04 -51.77 -54.38
N THR A 7 33.77 -52.38 -53.22
CA THR A 7 32.62 -52.00 -52.32
C THR A 7 33.11 -50.97 -51.33
N LEU A 8 32.61 -49.71 -51.47
CA LEU A 8 32.87 -48.63 -50.53
C LEU A 8 31.92 -48.73 -49.35
N LEU A 9 32.43 -49.03 -48.15
CA LEU A 9 31.69 -49.05 -46.89
C LEU A 9 31.73 -47.61 -46.32
N VAL A 10 30.60 -46.89 -46.42
CA VAL A 10 30.43 -45.58 -45.78
C VAL A 10 29.98 -45.78 -44.34
N LEU A 11 30.89 -45.53 -43.39
CA LEU A 11 30.61 -45.55 -41.96
C LEU A 11 30.02 -44.16 -41.58
N PHE A 12 28.71 -44.08 -41.35
CA PHE A 12 28.07 -42.91 -40.72
C PHE A 12 28.42 -42.91 -39.23
N LEU A 13 29.37 -42.06 -38.81
CA LEU A 13 29.54 -41.67 -37.42
C LEU A 13 28.39 -40.72 -37.05
N ALA A 14 27.36 -41.25 -36.38
CA ALA A 14 26.39 -40.45 -35.67
C ALA A 14 27.09 -39.85 -34.45
N ILE A 15 27.63 -38.62 -34.59
CA ILE A 15 28.05 -37.81 -33.45
C ILE A 15 26.77 -37.34 -32.77
N GLY A 16 26.32 -38.12 -31.76
CA GLY A 16 25.31 -37.65 -30.82
C GLY A 16 25.88 -36.46 -30.08
N PHE A 17 25.46 -35.25 -30.44
CA PHE A 17 25.60 -34.10 -29.55
C PHE A 17 24.78 -34.39 -28.31
N ALA A 18 25.40 -35.02 -27.31
CA ALA A 18 24.88 -34.93 -25.95
C ALA A 18 24.96 -33.43 -25.57
N THR A 19 23.88 -32.70 -25.75
CA THR A 19 23.75 -31.39 -25.13
C THR A 19 23.89 -31.67 -23.63
N ALA A 20 25.05 -31.31 -23.07
CA ALA A 20 25.25 -31.31 -21.64
C ALA A 20 24.09 -30.44 -21.08
N GLN A 21 23.16 -31.09 -20.39
CA GLN A 21 22.04 -30.39 -19.77
C GLN A 21 22.64 -29.37 -18.82
N THR A 22 22.53 -28.08 -19.15
CA THR A 22 23.10 -26.99 -18.38
C THR A 22 22.57 -27.13 -16.95
N LYS A 23 23.46 -27.29 -15.97
CA LYS A 23 23.06 -27.41 -14.56
C LYS A 23 22.28 -26.15 -14.18
N ILE A 24 21.02 -26.32 -13.75
CA ILE A 24 20.20 -25.22 -13.26
C ILE A 24 20.87 -24.68 -11.98
N PRO A 25 21.27 -23.39 -11.93
CA PRO A 25 22.01 -22.86 -10.80
C PRO A 25 21.13 -22.79 -9.56
N ALA A 26 21.61 -23.32 -8.44
CA ALA A 26 21.02 -23.07 -7.14
C ALA A 26 21.32 -21.61 -6.74
N PRO A 27 20.49 -20.97 -5.91
CA PRO A 27 20.77 -19.60 -5.44
C PRO A 27 22.18 -19.46 -4.83
N ALA A 28 22.63 -20.45 -4.08
CA ALA A 28 23.98 -20.48 -3.50
C ALA A 28 25.13 -20.46 -4.52
N ASP A 29 24.91 -20.99 -5.72
CA ASP A 29 25.92 -20.97 -6.80
C ASP A 29 26.19 -19.51 -7.30
N VAL A 30 25.24 -18.61 -7.11
CA VAL A 30 25.31 -17.19 -7.52
C VAL A 30 25.60 -16.25 -6.34
N LEU A 31 24.95 -16.49 -5.22
CA LEU A 31 25.03 -15.60 -4.04
C LEU A 31 26.25 -15.90 -3.15
N ALA A 32 26.87 -17.09 -3.28
CA ALA A 32 27.86 -17.64 -2.35
C ALA A 32 27.33 -17.91 -0.93
N PHE A 33 26.02 -17.91 -0.74
CA PHE A 33 25.31 -18.33 0.47
C PHE A 33 23.91 -18.85 0.13
N THR A 34 23.32 -19.64 1.01
CA THR A 34 21.93 -20.11 0.83
C THR A 34 20.94 -19.07 1.35
N PRO A 35 19.89 -18.67 0.56
CA PRO A 35 18.83 -17.83 1.09
C PRO A 35 18.23 -18.42 2.37
N GLY A 36 18.21 -17.63 3.44
CA GLY A 36 17.85 -18.10 4.78
C GLY A 36 19.05 -18.34 5.70
N GLU A 37 20.28 -18.25 5.20
CA GLU A 37 21.47 -18.29 6.05
C GLU A 37 21.54 -17.05 6.95
N ASP A 38 21.86 -17.26 8.22
CA ASP A 38 21.93 -16.19 9.21
C ASP A 38 22.93 -15.12 8.80
N ARG A 39 22.55 -13.85 9.00
CA ARG A 39 23.39 -12.67 8.74
C ARG A 39 23.82 -12.52 7.27
N LYS A 40 23.06 -13.09 6.33
CA LYS A 40 23.31 -12.98 4.90
C LYS A 40 22.10 -12.39 4.19
N LEU A 41 22.33 -11.33 3.44
CA LEU A 41 21.33 -10.67 2.58
C LEU A 41 21.88 -10.52 1.16
N ALA A 42 21.03 -10.76 0.18
CA ALA A 42 21.33 -10.49 -1.23
C ALA A 42 21.04 -9.02 -1.57
N SER A 43 21.89 -8.40 -2.38
CA SER A 43 21.56 -7.12 -3.00
C SER A 43 20.55 -7.32 -4.12
N TRP A 44 19.91 -6.21 -4.54
CA TRP A 44 18.98 -6.30 -5.67
C TRP A 44 19.66 -6.76 -6.96
N ASP A 45 20.87 -6.29 -7.21
CA ASP A 45 21.64 -6.70 -8.40
C ASP A 45 21.95 -8.22 -8.37
N GLN A 46 22.25 -8.80 -7.21
CA GLN A 46 22.42 -10.26 -7.05
C GLN A 46 21.12 -11.04 -7.29
N VAL A 47 19.98 -10.51 -6.86
CA VAL A 47 18.66 -11.13 -7.13
C VAL A 47 18.40 -11.12 -8.64
N VAL A 48 18.62 -10.00 -9.31
CA VAL A 48 18.42 -9.88 -10.76
C VAL A 48 19.35 -10.82 -11.52
N ASP A 49 20.64 -10.85 -11.18
CA ASP A 49 21.63 -11.76 -11.80
C ASP A 49 21.23 -13.23 -11.64
N TYR A 50 20.74 -13.60 -10.45
CA TYR A 50 20.25 -14.96 -10.23
C TYR A 50 19.09 -15.32 -11.16
N PHE A 51 18.07 -14.47 -11.27
CA PHE A 51 16.92 -14.75 -12.13
C PHE A 51 17.27 -14.75 -13.63
N GLN A 52 18.21 -13.91 -14.08
CA GLN A 52 18.73 -13.93 -15.45
C GLN A 52 19.45 -15.24 -15.77
N ARG A 53 20.28 -15.74 -14.85
CA ARG A 53 20.94 -17.04 -15.00
C ARG A 53 19.95 -18.21 -14.98
N LEU A 54 18.90 -18.10 -14.15
CA LEU A 54 17.87 -19.12 -14.08
C LEU A 54 17.07 -19.20 -15.39
N ASP A 55 16.69 -18.06 -15.97
CA ASP A 55 16.06 -17.95 -17.30
C ASP A 55 16.93 -18.58 -18.41
N THR A 56 18.22 -18.28 -18.39
CA THR A 56 19.17 -18.84 -19.38
C THR A 56 19.33 -20.36 -19.23
N ALA A 57 19.26 -20.90 -18.01
CA ALA A 57 19.53 -22.30 -17.71
C ALA A 57 18.28 -23.21 -17.75
N SER A 58 17.07 -22.64 -17.69
CA SER A 58 15.81 -23.41 -17.58
C SER A 58 14.76 -22.95 -18.59
N ASP A 59 14.27 -23.87 -19.40
CA ASP A 59 13.15 -23.65 -20.32
C ASP A 59 11.78 -23.50 -19.64
N ARG A 60 11.74 -23.60 -18.30
CA ARG A 60 10.54 -23.43 -17.46
C ARG A 60 10.36 -22.00 -16.94
N VAL A 61 11.33 -21.12 -17.15
CA VAL A 61 11.37 -19.75 -16.63
C VAL A 61 11.50 -18.78 -17.78
N LYS A 62 10.75 -17.69 -17.73
CA LYS A 62 10.90 -16.53 -18.60
C LYS A 62 11.02 -15.30 -17.71
N PHE A 63 12.20 -14.66 -17.72
CA PHE A 63 12.47 -13.48 -16.90
C PHE A 63 12.37 -12.20 -17.73
N GLU A 64 11.76 -11.15 -17.18
CA GLU A 64 11.58 -9.89 -17.87
C GLU A 64 11.64 -8.68 -16.92
N THR A 65 12.14 -7.56 -17.44
CA THR A 65 12.06 -6.25 -16.77
C THR A 65 10.78 -5.55 -17.22
N LEU A 66 9.92 -5.23 -16.27
CA LEU A 66 8.62 -4.59 -16.52
C LEU A 66 8.68 -3.06 -16.52
N GLY A 67 9.70 -2.50 -15.88
CA GLY A 67 9.89 -1.06 -15.77
C GLY A 67 11.07 -0.69 -14.86
N THR A 68 11.09 0.56 -14.45
CA THR A 68 12.14 1.14 -13.60
C THR A 68 11.48 1.72 -12.34
N THR A 69 12.07 1.45 -11.16
CA THR A 69 11.59 1.92 -9.88
C THR A 69 11.82 3.42 -9.65
N THR A 70 11.29 3.95 -8.56
CA THR A 70 11.44 5.34 -8.12
C THR A 70 12.91 5.79 -8.02
N MET A 71 13.85 4.90 -7.65
CA MET A 71 15.29 5.21 -7.53
C MET A 71 16.12 4.63 -8.68
N GLY A 72 15.49 4.13 -9.75
CA GLY A 72 16.17 3.73 -10.98
C GLY A 72 16.58 2.26 -11.05
N LYS A 73 16.10 1.39 -10.14
CA LYS A 73 16.34 -0.06 -10.19
C LYS A 73 15.41 -0.75 -11.19
N PRO A 74 15.81 -1.87 -11.81
CA PRO A 74 14.91 -2.65 -12.65
C PRO A 74 13.79 -3.28 -11.79
N PHE A 75 12.53 -3.10 -12.21
CA PHE A 75 11.39 -3.81 -11.67
C PHE A 75 11.15 -5.05 -12.51
N VAL A 76 11.21 -6.24 -11.92
CA VAL A 76 11.33 -7.51 -12.65
C VAL A 76 10.28 -8.54 -12.25
N MET A 77 9.99 -9.47 -13.16
CA MET A 77 9.10 -10.60 -12.95
C MET A 77 9.63 -11.85 -13.64
N ALA A 78 9.47 -13.01 -13.01
CA ALA A 78 9.67 -14.32 -13.62
C ALA A 78 8.31 -14.98 -13.88
N THR A 79 8.03 -15.35 -15.13
CA THR A 79 6.90 -16.21 -15.51
C THR A 79 7.38 -17.65 -15.55
N ILE A 80 6.76 -18.52 -14.74
CA ILE A 80 7.22 -19.90 -14.56
C ILE A 80 6.09 -20.87 -14.89
N SER A 81 6.37 -21.85 -15.78
CA SER A 81 5.44 -22.91 -16.17
C SER A 81 6.18 -23.97 -16.99
N THR A 82 5.46 -24.96 -17.58
CA THR A 82 6.07 -25.85 -18.56
C THR A 82 6.48 -25.09 -19.84
N PRO A 83 7.49 -25.55 -20.58
CA PRO A 83 7.88 -24.98 -21.87
C PRO A 83 6.69 -24.87 -22.86
N ALA A 84 5.83 -25.89 -22.87
CA ALA A 84 4.62 -25.90 -23.70
C ALA A 84 3.62 -24.79 -23.31
N ASN A 85 3.48 -24.47 -22.02
CA ASN A 85 2.66 -23.37 -21.56
C ASN A 85 3.32 -22.00 -21.86
N LEU A 86 4.62 -21.88 -21.63
CA LEU A 86 5.36 -20.65 -21.89
C LEU A 86 5.34 -20.25 -23.38
N ALA A 87 5.28 -21.20 -24.29
CA ALA A 87 5.11 -20.94 -25.73
C ALA A 87 3.71 -20.41 -26.09
N ARG A 88 2.73 -20.43 -25.17
CA ARG A 88 1.32 -20.07 -25.43
C ARG A 88 0.80 -18.98 -24.49
N LEU A 89 1.66 -18.16 -23.92
CA LEU A 89 1.26 -17.15 -22.91
C LEU A 89 0.18 -16.19 -23.41
N ASP A 90 0.24 -15.75 -24.68
CA ASP A 90 -0.73 -14.82 -25.24
C ASP A 90 -2.13 -15.46 -25.40
N GLU A 91 -2.19 -16.77 -25.67
CA GLU A 91 -3.46 -17.53 -25.65
C GLU A 91 -4.05 -17.53 -24.25
N PHE A 92 -3.22 -17.80 -23.21
CA PHE A 92 -3.71 -17.80 -21.83
C PHE A 92 -4.14 -16.40 -21.36
N LYS A 93 -3.41 -15.33 -21.70
CA LYS A 93 -3.86 -13.94 -21.44
C LYS A 93 -5.22 -13.66 -22.07
N THR A 94 -5.41 -14.09 -23.33
CA THR A 94 -6.70 -13.94 -24.04
C THR A 94 -7.82 -14.71 -23.34
N ILE A 95 -7.56 -15.92 -22.87
CA ILE A 95 -8.53 -16.71 -22.10
C ILE A 95 -8.92 -15.96 -20.81
N GLN A 96 -7.94 -15.45 -20.06
CA GLN A 96 -8.20 -14.74 -18.82
C GLN A 96 -9.01 -13.46 -19.05
N ASP A 97 -8.65 -12.68 -20.05
CA ASP A 97 -9.37 -11.47 -20.40
C ASP A 97 -10.84 -11.74 -20.78
N GLN A 98 -11.11 -12.85 -21.49
CA GLN A 98 -12.48 -13.25 -21.85
C GLN A 98 -13.26 -13.81 -20.65
N LEU A 99 -12.61 -14.45 -19.70
CA LEU A 99 -13.25 -14.94 -18.47
C LEU A 99 -13.48 -13.79 -17.47
N ALA A 100 -12.60 -12.80 -17.42
CA ALA A 100 -12.75 -11.58 -16.60
C ALA A 100 -13.93 -10.73 -17.10
N ASP A 101 -14.09 -10.61 -18.42
CA ASP A 101 -15.18 -9.89 -19.05
C ASP A 101 -16.02 -10.80 -19.97
N PRO A 102 -17.03 -11.48 -19.45
CA PRO A 102 -17.89 -12.36 -20.22
C PRO A 102 -18.65 -11.69 -21.38
N ARG A 103 -18.70 -10.35 -21.47
CA ARG A 103 -19.28 -9.64 -22.62
C ARG A 103 -18.50 -9.95 -23.90
N LYS A 104 -17.20 -10.20 -23.79
CA LYS A 104 -16.28 -10.59 -24.89
C LYS A 104 -16.57 -11.98 -25.47
N LEU A 105 -17.31 -12.82 -24.75
CA LEU A 105 -17.74 -14.15 -25.23
C LEU A 105 -18.93 -14.08 -26.22
N GLY A 106 -19.48 -12.89 -26.46
CA GLY A 106 -20.59 -12.66 -27.41
C GLY A 106 -21.96 -12.78 -26.76
N PRO A 107 -23.00 -13.27 -27.51
CA PRO A 107 -24.38 -13.28 -27.04
C PRO A 107 -24.58 -14.08 -25.74
N LEU A 108 -25.41 -13.59 -24.83
CA LEU A 108 -25.67 -14.16 -23.50
C LEU A 108 -26.00 -15.68 -23.57
N ALA A 109 -26.82 -16.10 -24.55
CA ALA A 109 -27.23 -17.50 -24.71
C ALA A 109 -26.07 -18.50 -24.96
N THR A 110 -24.88 -18.02 -25.37
CA THR A 110 -23.74 -18.90 -25.71
C THR A 110 -22.57 -18.73 -24.77
N ARG A 111 -22.61 -17.74 -23.86
CA ARG A 111 -21.47 -17.39 -22.99
C ARG A 111 -21.01 -18.53 -22.11
N ASP A 112 -21.94 -19.19 -21.41
CA ASP A 112 -21.61 -20.26 -20.48
C ASP A 112 -20.93 -21.47 -21.18
N ARG A 113 -21.41 -21.82 -22.40
CA ARG A 113 -20.79 -22.88 -23.20
C ARG A 113 -19.36 -22.52 -23.63
N LYS A 114 -19.18 -21.28 -24.15
CA LYS A 114 -17.84 -20.79 -24.55
C LYS A 114 -16.90 -20.69 -23.36
N ALA A 115 -17.38 -20.18 -22.21
CA ALA A 115 -16.60 -20.15 -20.98
C ALA A 115 -16.16 -21.53 -20.54
N ALA A 116 -17.05 -22.53 -20.58
CA ALA A 116 -16.69 -23.91 -20.23
C ALA A 116 -15.59 -24.48 -21.16
N GLU A 117 -15.60 -24.12 -22.46
CA GLU A 117 -14.53 -24.50 -23.40
C GLU A 117 -13.18 -23.84 -23.03
N LEU A 118 -13.20 -22.53 -22.67
CA LEU A 118 -12.01 -21.80 -22.24
C LEU A 118 -11.46 -22.32 -20.90
N ILE A 119 -12.33 -22.61 -19.94
CA ILE A 119 -11.95 -23.15 -18.63
C ILE A 119 -11.20 -24.48 -18.77
N ARG A 120 -11.67 -25.38 -19.65
CA ARG A 120 -10.97 -26.64 -19.92
C ARG A 120 -9.55 -26.45 -20.47
N LYS A 121 -9.33 -25.42 -21.30
CA LYS A 121 -8.04 -25.08 -21.92
C LYS A 121 -7.15 -24.21 -21.04
N GLY A 122 -7.77 -23.38 -20.22
CA GLY A 122 -7.08 -22.35 -19.42
C GLY A 122 -6.20 -22.92 -18.32
N LYS A 123 -5.34 -22.09 -17.78
CA LYS A 123 -4.48 -22.36 -16.63
C LYS A 123 -4.83 -21.40 -15.51
N THR A 124 -4.69 -21.84 -14.25
CA THR A 124 -4.80 -20.90 -13.12
C THR A 124 -3.61 -19.96 -13.13
N ILE A 125 -3.85 -18.66 -13.15
CA ILE A 125 -2.81 -17.65 -13.01
C ILE A 125 -2.60 -17.41 -11.52
N VAL A 126 -1.39 -17.66 -11.04
CA VAL A 126 -0.98 -17.40 -9.65
C VAL A 126 0.09 -16.34 -9.65
N LEU A 127 -0.21 -15.19 -9.05
CA LEU A 127 0.74 -14.12 -8.80
C LEU A 127 1.33 -14.30 -7.39
N ILE A 128 2.64 -14.40 -7.29
CA ILE A 128 3.37 -14.39 -6.01
C ILE A 128 4.13 -13.06 -5.92
N THR A 129 3.81 -12.26 -4.92
CA THR A 129 4.47 -10.98 -4.63
C THR A 129 5.28 -11.08 -3.36
N CYS A 130 6.51 -10.56 -3.41
CA CYS A 130 7.46 -10.55 -2.30
C CYS A 130 7.97 -9.12 -2.05
N GLY A 131 8.56 -8.87 -0.90
CA GLY A 131 9.44 -7.75 -0.61
C GLY A 131 8.84 -6.35 -0.74
N ILE A 132 7.53 -6.17 -0.63
CA ILE A 132 6.95 -4.82 -0.63
C ILE A 132 7.45 -4.03 0.60
N HIS A 133 7.53 -4.67 1.76
CA HIS A 133 8.21 -4.15 2.94
C HIS A 133 9.62 -4.74 2.99
N SER A 134 10.62 -3.94 2.72
CA SER A 134 11.98 -4.44 2.49
C SER A 134 12.69 -4.90 3.76
N THR A 135 12.24 -4.53 4.95
CA THR A 135 12.70 -5.08 6.23
C THR A 135 12.22 -6.51 6.48
N GLU A 136 11.23 -6.98 5.69
CA GLU A 136 10.70 -8.34 5.69
C GLU A 136 11.51 -9.25 4.77
N VAL A 137 12.79 -9.36 5.07
CA VAL A 137 13.84 -9.91 4.17
C VAL A 137 13.64 -11.37 3.75
N GLY A 138 12.91 -12.16 4.56
CA GLY A 138 12.62 -13.55 4.24
C GLY A 138 11.81 -13.71 2.96
N SER A 139 10.96 -12.73 2.61
CA SER A 139 10.06 -12.86 1.47
C SER A 139 10.80 -12.80 0.13
N TYR A 140 11.66 -11.80 -0.10
CA TYR A 140 12.40 -11.72 -1.37
C TYR A 140 13.47 -12.82 -1.50
N LEU A 141 14.05 -13.26 -0.38
CA LEU A 141 14.97 -14.40 -0.35
C LEU A 141 14.25 -15.72 -0.69
N SER A 142 13.01 -15.91 -0.19
CA SER A 142 12.18 -17.08 -0.51
C SER A 142 11.81 -17.15 -1.99
N SER A 143 11.72 -16.02 -2.69
CA SER A 143 11.42 -15.98 -4.13
C SER A 143 12.42 -16.79 -4.95
N MET A 144 13.72 -16.71 -4.61
CA MET A 144 14.78 -17.46 -5.30
C MET A 144 14.69 -18.97 -5.02
N LEU A 145 14.34 -19.36 -3.79
CA LEU A 145 14.13 -20.78 -3.42
C LEU A 145 12.92 -21.37 -4.15
N ILE A 146 11.82 -20.62 -4.22
CA ILE A 146 10.60 -21.02 -4.95
C ILE A 146 10.92 -21.17 -6.43
N ALA A 147 11.55 -20.20 -7.05
CA ALA A 147 11.91 -20.24 -8.47
C ALA A 147 12.85 -21.39 -8.79
N HIS A 148 13.87 -21.62 -7.98
CA HIS A 148 14.83 -22.73 -8.18
C HIS A 148 14.11 -24.09 -8.15
N ARG A 149 13.27 -24.35 -7.14
CA ARG A 149 12.56 -25.65 -7.04
C ARG A 149 11.62 -25.84 -8.23
N LEU A 150 10.88 -24.82 -8.67
CA LEU A 150 10.02 -24.91 -9.85
C LEU A 150 10.81 -25.16 -11.14
N ALA A 151 11.97 -24.52 -11.29
CA ALA A 151 12.81 -24.66 -12.48
C ALA A 151 13.53 -26.01 -12.55
N SER A 152 13.99 -26.55 -11.42
CA SER A 152 14.93 -27.68 -11.36
C SER A 152 14.30 -29.02 -10.99
N SER A 153 13.22 -29.03 -10.20
CA SER A 153 12.66 -30.30 -9.68
C SER A 153 11.91 -31.10 -10.75
N THR A 154 12.11 -32.42 -10.71
CA THR A 154 11.39 -33.41 -11.53
C THR A 154 10.32 -34.18 -10.76
N GLU A 155 10.05 -33.76 -9.50
CA GLU A 155 9.03 -34.38 -8.66
C GLU A 155 7.63 -34.28 -9.32
N PRO A 156 6.80 -35.34 -9.26
CA PRO A 156 5.46 -35.30 -9.88
C PRO A 156 4.56 -34.19 -9.40
N GLU A 157 4.70 -33.77 -8.14
CA GLU A 157 3.98 -32.64 -7.56
C GLU A 157 4.34 -31.33 -8.29
N ILE A 158 5.63 -31.07 -8.52
CA ILE A 158 6.08 -29.87 -9.22
C ILE A 158 5.66 -29.91 -10.69
N GLN A 159 5.73 -31.07 -11.33
CA GLN A 159 5.25 -31.20 -12.70
C GLN A 159 3.74 -30.91 -12.80
N LYS A 160 2.93 -31.41 -11.86
CA LYS A 160 1.49 -31.12 -11.78
C LYS A 160 1.24 -29.61 -11.63
N ILE A 161 2.01 -28.92 -10.77
CA ILE A 161 1.92 -27.48 -10.59
C ILE A 161 2.20 -26.77 -11.92
N LEU A 162 3.31 -27.05 -12.56
CA LEU A 162 3.72 -26.42 -13.82
C LEU A 162 2.76 -26.69 -14.97
N ASP A 163 2.17 -27.90 -15.04
CA ASP A 163 1.21 -28.28 -16.09
C ASP A 163 -0.11 -27.50 -15.98
N ASN A 164 -0.53 -27.13 -14.77
CA ASN A 164 -1.87 -26.58 -14.51
C ASN A 164 -1.89 -25.09 -14.15
N THR A 165 -0.73 -24.46 -13.94
CA THR A 165 -0.63 -23.06 -13.56
C THR A 165 0.33 -22.28 -14.46
N ILE A 166 0.09 -20.97 -14.53
CA ILE A 166 1.10 -19.97 -14.93
C ILE A 166 1.42 -19.18 -13.67
N ILE A 167 2.65 -19.25 -13.23
CA ILE A 167 3.13 -18.59 -12.01
C ILE A 167 3.85 -17.30 -12.40
N LEU A 168 3.37 -16.18 -11.88
CA LEU A 168 3.98 -14.86 -12.02
C LEU A 168 4.66 -14.56 -10.70
N LEU A 169 5.98 -14.57 -10.66
CA LEU A 169 6.77 -14.34 -9.46
C LEU A 169 7.46 -12.99 -9.54
N VAL A 170 7.07 -12.06 -8.65
CA VAL A 170 7.72 -10.76 -8.48
C VAL A 170 8.63 -10.86 -7.25
N PRO A 171 9.97 -10.91 -7.43
CA PRO A 171 10.90 -11.12 -6.32
C PRO A 171 10.88 -10.01 -5.28
N SER A 172 10.63 -8.76 -5.70
CA SER A 172 10.34 -7.65 -4.79
C SER A 172 9.45 -6.61 -5.47
N LEU A 173 8.39 -6.18 -4.77
CA LEU A 173 7.60 -5.00 -5.14
C LEU A 173 8.29 -3.68 -4.77
N ASN A 174 9.40 -3.74 -4.05
CA ASN A 174 10.19 -2.58 -3.63
C ASN A 174 11.70 -2.87 -3.80
N PRO A 175 12.19 -2.94 -5.03
CA PRO A 175 13.60 -3.18 -5.33
C PRO A 175 14.57 -2.20 -4.66
N ASP A 176 14.22 -0.92 -4.60
CA ASP A 176 15.03 0.14 -3.98
C ASP A 176 15.29 -0.14 -2.49
N GLY A 177 14.25 -0.56 -1.79
CA GLY A 177 14.32 -0.86 -0.37
C GLY A 177 15.15 -2.09 -0.04
N VAL A 178 15.28 -3.06 -0.95
CA VAL A 178 16.17 -4.23 -0.75
C VAL A 178 17.60 -3.75 -0.48
N ASP A 179 18.12 -2.84 -1.30
CA ASP A 179 19.48 -2.31 -1.12
C ASP A 179 19.60 -1.36 0.07
N ILE A 180 18.57 -0.54 0.35
CA ILE A 180 18.55 0.33 1.55
C ILE A 180 18.69 -0.51 2.82
N VAL A 181 17.87 -1.57 2.96
CA VAL A 181 17.90 -2.44 4.15
C VAL A 181 19.20 -3.24 4.21
N LYS A 182 19.64 -3.83 3.09
CA LYS A 182 20.88 -4.59 3.04
C LYS A 182 22.10 -3.72 3.41
N ASN A 183 22.22 -2.53 2.83
CA ASN A 183 23.36 -1.65 3.09
C ASN A 183 23.41 -1.20 4.56
N TRP A 184 22.25 -0.91 5.16
CA TRP A 184 22.17 -0.61 6.58
C TRP A 184 22.54 -1.81 7.46
N TYR A 185 22.01 -2.99 7.13
CA TYR A 185 22.31 -4.22 7.85
C TYR A 185 23.80 -4.55 7.80
N ASP A 186 24.42 -4.51 6.64
CA ASP A 186 25.88 -4.76 6.46
C ASP A 186 26.72 -3.76 7.27
N LYS A 187 26.32 -2.48 7.27
CA LYS A 187 27.00 -1.43 8.04
C LYS A 187 26.93 -1.67 9.55
N THR A 188 25.85 -2.26 10.03
CA THR A 188 25.62 -2.47 11.48
C THR A 188 25.96 -3.88 11.94
N LEU A 189 26.29 -4.79 11.03
CA LEU A 189 26.63 -6.18 11.32
C LEU A 189 27.81 -6.27 12.30
N GLY A 190 27.66 -7.07 13.36
CA GLY A 190 28.65 -7.24 14.42
C GLY A 190 28.77 -6.05 15.38
N THR A 191 27.94 -5.02 15.25
CA THR A 191 27.85 -3.89 16.17
C THR A 191 26.67 -4.07 17.14
N PRO A 192 26.57 -3.27 18.22
CA PRO A 192 25.38 -3.26 19.08
C PRO A 192 24.07 -2.93 18.34
N PHE A 193 24.14 -2.40 17.12
CA PHE A 193 23.00 -1.98 16.30
C PHE A 193 22.61 -3.01 15.24
N GLU A 194 23.23 -4.19 15.22
CA GLU A 194 22.88 -5.29 14.33
C GLU A 194 21.39 -5.63 14.43
N GLY A 195 20.71 -5.67 13.26
CA GLY A 195 19.31 -6.00 13.16
C GLY A 195 18.34 -4.90 13.59
N THR A 196 18.80 -3.64 13.68
CA THR A 196 17.91 -2.48 13.75
C THR A 196 17.41 -2.11 12.35
N ASP A 197 16.23 -1.48 12.28
CA ASP A 197 15.70 -0.94 11.03
C ASP A 197 16.56 0.23 10.53
N PRO A 198 16.62 0.50 9.20
CA PRO A 198 17.33 1.64 8.66
C PRO A 198 16.77 2.96 9.21
N PRO A 199 17.61 4.00 9.38
CA PRO A 199 17.19 5.32 9.87
C PRO A 199 16.54 6.18 8.77
N GLU A 200 16.08 5.56 7.72
CA GLU A 200 15.40 6.18 6.59
C GLU A 200 14.25 5.30 6.12
N LEU A 201 13.32 5.89 5.37
CA LEU A 201 12.23 5.14 4.75
C LEU A 201 12.80 4.18 3.71
N TYR A 202 12.49 2.89 3.81
CA TYR A 202 12.94 1.89 2.83
C TYR A 202 12.20 1.93 1.49
N HIS A 203 11.24 2.83 1.33
CA HIS A 203 10.76 3.34 0.05
C HIS A 203 10.89 4.85 0.08
N LYS A 204 11.49 5.46 -0.94
CA LYS A 204 11.90 6.87 -1.00
C LYS A 204 10.89 7.86 -0.39
N TYR A 205 9.59 7.66 -0.65
CA TYR A 205 8.54 8.57 -0.22
C TYR A 205 7.59 7.97 0.82
N THR A 206 7.31 6.69 0.74
CA THR A 206 6.16 6.11 1.45
C THR A 206 6.53 5.17 2.57
N GLY A 207 7.78 4.66 2.60
CA GLY A 207 8.19 3.67 3.59
C GLY A 207 7.24 2.47 3.61
N HIS A 208 6.67 2.16 4.77
CA HIS A 208 5.69 1.07 4.94
C HIS A 208 4.37 1.33 4.20
N ASP A 209 4.03 2.57 3.93
CA ASP A 209 2.81 2.95 3.21
C ASP A 209 2.86 2.67 1.70
N ASN A 210 3.97 2.13 1.16
CA ASN A 210 3.98 1.62 -0.20
C ASN A 210 2.91 0.53 -0.40
N ASN A 211 2.58 -0.24 0.66
CA ASN A 211 1.47 -1.19 0.67
C ASN A 211 0.11 -0.53 1.03
N ARG A 212 -0.05 0.76 0.83
CA ARG A 212 -1.31 1.51 0.97
C ARG A 212 -1.70 2.23 -0.32
N ASP A 213 -0.86 2.14 -1.35
CA ASP A 213 -1.03 2.84 -2.64
C ASP A 213 -1.92 2.10 -3.66
N TRP A 214 -2.53 0.97 -3.26
CA TRP A 214 -3.28 0.06 -4.14
C TRP A 214 -4.61 0.58 -4.69
N TYR A 215 -4.93 1.85 -4.52
CA TYR A 215 -6.13 2.47 -5.09
C TYR A 215 -5.92 3.92 -5.53
N ALA A 216 -4.83 4.56 -5.11
CA ALA A 216 -4.44 5.89 -5.58
C ALA A 216 -3.39 5.80 -6.69
N PHE A 217 -2.62 4.71 -6.73
CA PHE A 217 -1.60 4.39 -7.75
C PHE A 217 -0.60 5.54 -7.96
N THR A 218 -0.11 6.11 -6.87
CA THR A 218 0.78 7.27 -6.91
C THR A 218 2.23 6.88 -7.16
N GLN A 219 2.64 5.68 -6.71
CA GLN A 219 4.00 5.18 -6.83
C GLN A 219 4.19 4.36 -8.11
N VAL A 220 5.34 4.52 -8.74
CA VAL A 220 5.63 3.88 -10.03
C VAL A 220 5.62 2.34 -9.92
N GLU A 221 6.05 1.78 -8.80
CA GLU A 221 6.04 0.34 -8.54
C GLU A 221 4.62 -0.22 -8.52
N THR A 222 3.68 0.50 -7.90
CA THR A 222 2.26 0.13 -7.91
C THR A 222 1.67 0.24 -9.32
N GLN A 223 2.01 1.32 -10.04
CA GLN A 223 1.56 1.50 -11.44
C GLN A 223 2.05 0.38 -12.34
N ILE A 224 3.33 0.00 -12.27
CA ILE A 224 3.89 -1.11 -13.04
C ILE A 224 3.15 -2.41 -12.70
N THR A 225 2.92 -2.68 -11.42
CA THR A 225 2.24 -3.90 -10.97
C THR A 225 0.80 -3.97 -11.49
N VAL A 226 0.08 -2.86 -11.44
CA VAL A 226 -1.30 -2.79 -11.97
C VAL A 226 -1.32 -2.91 -13.49
N ASP A 227 -0.54 -2.09 -14.21
CA ASP A 227 -0.57 -2.03 -15.67
C ASP A 227 -0.02 -3.27 -16.36
N LYS A 228 1.10 -3.81 -15.85
CA LYS A 228 1.83 -4.88 -16.53
C LYS A 228 1.49 -6.27 -16.02
N ILE A 229 0.91 -6.37 -14.82
CA ILE A 229 0.59 -7.66 -14.23
C ILE A 229 -0.92 -7.83 -14.06
N HIS A 230 -1.59 -7.04 -13.19
CA HIS A 230 -3.01 -7.24 -12.90
C HIS A 230 -3.91 -7.07 -14.12
N ASN A 231 -3.76 -5.97 -14.86
CA ASN A 231 -4.60 -5.65 -16.04
C ASN A 231 -4.30 -6.53 -17.26
N VAL A 232 -3.16 -7.25 -17.27
CA VAL A 232 -2.76 -8.12 -18.38
C VAL A 232 -3.08 -9.59 -18.11
N TRP A 233 -2.87 -10.03 -16.88
CA TRP A 233 -2.93 -11.45 -16.54
C TRP A 233 -4.19 -11.87 -15.78
N HIS A 234 -4.88 -10.93 -15.13
CA HIS A 234 -6.09 -11.18 -14.32
C HIS A 234 -5.92 -12.37 -13.37
N PRO A 235 -4.99 -12.34 -12.39
CA PRO A 235 -4.67 -13.48 -11.54
C PRO A 235 -5.88 -13.96 -10.74
N GLN A 236 -6.13 -15.28 -10.72
CA GLN A 236 -7.17 -15.90 -9.89
C GLN A 236 -6.74 -16.00 -8.43
N ILE A 237 -5.42 -16.10 -8.20
CA ILE A 237 -4.83 -16.19 -6.86
C ILE A 237 -3.65 -15.22 -6.81
N VAL A 238 -3.58 -14.44 -5.74
CA VAL A 238 -2.43 -13.59 -5.40
C VAL A 238 -1.91 -14.04 -4.04
N HIS A 239 -0.68 -14.54 -3.98
CA HIS A 239 0.01 -14.84 -2.75
C HIS A 239 0.95 -13.70 -2.41
N ASP A 240 0.58 -12.88 -1.44
CA ASP A 240 1.33 -11.74 -0.97
C ASP A 240 2.08 -12.12 0.32
N ILE A 241 3.40 -12.28 0.19
CA ILE A 241 4.25 -12.88 1.23
C ILE A 241 4.89 -11.78 2.07
N HIS A 242 4.54 -11.77 3.36
CA HIS A 242 4.93 -10.77 4.35
C HIS A 242 5.56 -11.37 5.61
N GLN A 243 6.06 -10.47 6.46
CA GLN A 243 6.47 -10.77 7.82
C GLN A 243 5.79 -9.86 8.82
N GLN A 244 5.41 -10.43 9.95
CA GLN A 244 4.84 -9.73 11.11
C GLN A 244 5.81 -9.66 12.27
N GLY A 245 5.44 -8.94 13.33
CA GLY A 245 6.28 -8.83 14.53
C GLY A 245 6.63 -10.19 15.17
N ALA A 246 7.83 -10.28 15.73
CA ALA A 246 8.44 -11.52 16.21
C ALA A 246 7.71 -12.20 17.38
N VAL A 247 7.00 -11.45 18.23
CA VAL A 247 6.43 -11.93 19.50
C VAL A 247 5.00 -12.50 19.39
N GLY A 248 4.44 -12.59 18.17
CA GLY A 248 3.11 -13.16 17.90
C GLY A 248 3.14 -14.60 17.40
N SER A 249 2.16 -14.93 16.53
CA SER A 249 2.12 -16.20 15.80
C SER A 249 3.34 -16.35 14.88
N ARG A 250 3.72 -17.60 14.60
CA ARG A 250 4.82 -17.86 13.65
C ARG A 250 4.38 -17.67 12.20
N LEU A 251 3.08 -17.92 11.93
CA LEU A 251 2.49 -17.68 10.62
C LEU A 251 1.00 -17.33 10.75
N PHE A 252 0.58 -16.25 10.10
CA PHE A 252 -0.82 -15.97 9.82
C PHE A 252 -1.16 -16.42 8.39
N LEU A 253 -2.34 -17.01 8.24
CA LEU A 253 -2.99 -17.32 6.96
C LEU A 253 -4.48 -16.93 7.02
N PRO A 254 -5.13 -16.58 5.90
CA PRO A 254 -6.58 -16.40 5.88
C PRO A 254 -7.32 -17.66 6.38
N PRO A 255 -8.60 -17.56 6.76
CA PRO A 255 -9.50 -16.42 6.55
C PRO A 255 -9.13 -15.20 7.37
N TYR A 256 -9.52 -14.02 6.86
CA TYR A 256 -9.40 -12.75 7.56
C TYR A 256 -10.46 -12.61 8.64
N MET A 257 -10.19 -11.78 9.66
CA MET A 257 -11.21 -11.38 10.61
C MET A 257 -12.19 -10.36 10.00
N GLN A 258 -13.31 -10.14 10.68
CA GLN A 258 -14.25 -9.08 10.29
C GLN A 258 -13.66 -7.67 10.58
N PRO A 259 -14.06 -6.67 9.80
CA PRO A 259 -15.03 -6.73 8.70
C PRO A 259 -14.39 -7.04 7.34
N VAL A 260 -15.21 -7.57 6.45
CA VAL A 260 -14.90 -7.64 5.01
C VAL A 260 -15.58 -6.45 4.33
N GLU A 261 -14.91 -5.83 3.39
CA GLU A 261 -15.44 -4.72 2.61
C GLU A 261 -16.69 -5.18 1.82
N PRO A 262 -17.83 -4.45 1.92
CA PRO A 262 -19.12 -4.93 1.41
C PRO A 262 -19.19 -5.16 -0.10
N ASN A 263 -18.30 -4.57 -0.88
CA ASN A 263 -18.25 -4.73 -2.33
C ASN A 263 -17.40 -5.93 -2.79
N VAL A 264 -16.73 -6.62 -1.86
CA VAL A 264 -16.01 -7.87 -2.16
C VAL A 264 -17.02 -8.99 -2.44
N PRO A 265 -16.97 -9.63 -3.64
CA PRO A 265 -17.87 -10.72 -3.97
C PRO A 265 -17.79 -11.89 -2.99
N ARG A 266 -18.93 -12.43 -2.55
CA ARG A 266 -18.98 -13.55 -1.59
C ARG A 266 -18.19 -14.78 -2.05
N ALA A 267 -18.14 -15.04 -3.36
CA ALA A 267 -17.36 -16.14 -3.93
C ALA A 267 -15.86 -16.00 -3.65
N LEU A 268 -15.34 -14.77 -3.51
CA LEU A 268 -13.94 -14.52 -3.13
C LEU A 268 -13.72 -14.74 -1.64
N VAL A 269 -14.67 -14.33 -0.79
CA VAL A 269 -14.63 -14.64 0.65
C VAL A 269 -14.57 -16.15 0.88
N GLN A 270 -15.38 -16.92 0.16
CA GLN A 270 -15.32 -18.38 0.16
C GLN A 270 -13.96 -18.89 -0.34
N GLY A 271 -13.46 -18.35 -1.44
CA GLY A 271 -12.19 -18.75 -2.04
C GLY A 271 -10.99 -18.58 -1.12
N TYR A 272 -10.80 -17.42 -0.50
CA TYR A 272 -9.68 -17.23 0.43
C TYR A 272 -9.89 -18.00 1.75
N THR A 273 -11.14 -18.27 2.15
CA THR A 273 -11.44 -19.08 3.32
C THR A 273 -11.09 -20.56 3.07
N GLU A 274 -11.49 -21.12 1.94
CA GLU A 274 -11.15 -22.48 1.53
C GLU A 274 -9.64 -22.68 1.42
N LEU A 275 -8.97 -21.82 0.64
CA LEU A 275 -7.53 -21.92 0.39
C LEU A 275 -6.71 -21.70 1.66
N GLY A 276 -7.03 -20.69 2.46
CA GLY A 276 -6.31 -20.39 3.69
C GLY A 276 -6.47 -21.48 4.76
N ASN A 277 -7.68 -22.02 4.93
CA ASN A 277 -7.91 -23.16 5.82
C ASN A 277 -7.17 -24.42 5.36
N PHE A 278 -7.15 -24.70 4.04
CA PHE A 278 -6.36 -25.79 3.48
C PHE A 278 -4.86 -25.60 3.81
N MET A 279 -4.31 -24.45 3.51
CA MET A 279 -2.90 -24.14 3.79
C MET A 279 -2.58 -24.30 5.29
N ALA A 280 -3.42 -23.76 6.17
CA ALA A 280 -3.21 -23.85 7.62
C ALA A 280 -3.28 -25.31 8.13
N ALA A 281 -4.21 -26.11 7.62
CA ALA A 281 -4.34 -27.52 7.97
C ALA A 281 -3.11 -28.34 7.53
N GLU A 282 -2.65 -28.15 6.29
CA GLU A 282 -1.48 -28.83 5.76
C GLU A 282 -0.17 -28.40 6.44
N MET A 283 -0.03 -27.10 6.78
CA MET A 283 1.11 -26.64 7.57
C MET A 283 1.16 -27.36 8.93
N ARG A 284 0.02 -27.42 9.64
CA ARG A 284 -0.09 -28.14 10.92
C ARG A 284 0.21 -29.63 10.76
N ALA A 285 -0.32 -30.28 9.73
CA ALA A 285 -0.06 -31.69 9.43
C ALA A 285 1.42 -32.00 9.16
N LYS A 286 2.15 -31.02 8.61
CA LYS A 286 3.61 -31.08 8.39
C LYS A 286 4.43 -30.72 9.64
N GLY A 287 3.79 -30.49 10.78
CA GLY A 287 4.44 -30.21 12.06
C GLY A 287 4.88 -28.75 12.26
N PHE A 288 4.36 -27.80 11.47
CA PHE A 288 4.61 -26.38 11.72
C PHE A 288 3.75 -25.88 12.89
N GLU A 289 4.37 -25.09 13.76
CA GLU A 289 3.78 -24.56 15.00
C GLU A 289 3.43 -23.08 14.87
N GLY A 290 2.63 -22.56 15.78
CA GLY A 290 2.28 -21.15 15.88
C GLY A 290 1.45 -20.60 14.72
N ILE A 291 0.62 -21.46 14.09
CA ILE A 291 -0.22 -21.07 12.95
C ILE A 291 -1.51 -20.42 13.45
N THR A 292 -1.84 -19.23 12.93
CA THR A 292 -3.10 -18.54 13.23
C THR A 292 -3.91 -18.25 11.98
N THR A 293 -5.23 -18.23 12.15
CA THR A 293 -6.21 -17.85 11.14
C THR A 293 -7.33 -17.02 11.77
N ASN A 294 -8.04 -16.24 10.98
CA ASN A 294 -9.17 -15.43 11.45
C ASN A 294 -8.82 -14.55 12.65
N SER A 295 -7.74 -13.80 12.51
CA SER A 295 -7.15 -12.96 13.55
C SER A 295 -6.40 -11.77 12.94
N THR A 296 -6.16 -10.71 13.69
CA THR A 296 -5.28 -9.56 13.41
C THR A 296 -5.59 -8.79 12.12
N TYR A 297 -5.79 -9.48 10.99
CA TYR A 297 -5.91 -8.88 9.66
C TYR A 297 -7.33 -8.95 9.13
N ASP A 298 -7.91 -7.81 8.76
CA ASP A 298 -9.21 -7.70 8.08
C ASP A 298 -9.05 -7.60 6.54
N ALA A 299 -10.16 -7.51 5.82
CA ALA A 299 -10.23 -7.32 4.38
C ALA A 299 -11.06 -6.07 4.02
N TRP A 300 -10.86 -4.97 4.75
CA TRP A 300 -11.67 -3.76 4.62
C TRP A 300 -11.11 -2.75 3.63
N SER A 301 -9.88 -2.28 3.82
CA SER A 301 -9.35 -1.21 2.97
C SER A 301 -9.04 -1.68 1.55
N PRO A 302 -9.05 -0.81 0.52
CA PRO A 302 -8.72 -1.20 -0.85
C PRO A 302 -7.32 -1.79 -1.00
N SER A 303 -6.37 -1.39 -0.16
CA SER A 303 -5.04 -2.00 -0.12
C SER A 303 -5.09 -3.50 0.25
N ARG A 304 -6.13 -3.92 0.95
CA ARG A 304 -6.39 -5.32 1.28
C ARG A 304 -7.25 -6.03 0.23
N ALA A 305 -8.17 -5.30 -0.38
CA ALA A 305 -9.23 -5.85 -1.22
C ALA A 305 -9.00 -5.64 -2.74
N TYR A 306 -7.91 -4.97 -3.17
CA TYR A 306 -7.68 -4.64 -4.58
C TYR A 306 -7.86 -5.85 -5.51
N SER A 307 -7.14 -6.94 -5.25
CA SER A 307 -7.25 -8.17 -6.05
C SER A 307 -8.67 -8.76 -6.01
N HIS A 308 -9.37 -8.61 -4.88
CA HIS A 308 -10.74 -9.10 -4.72
C HIS A 308 -11.72 -8.36 -5.62
N TYR A 309 -11.56 -7.05 -5.84
CA TYR A 309 -12.39 -6.31 -6.78
C TYR A 309 -12.13 -6.70 -8.25
N HIS A 310 -11.00 -7.34 -8.52
CA HIS A 310 -10.56 -7.79 -9.84
C HIS A 310 -10.73 -9.30 -10.05
N GLY A 311 -11.51 -9.96 -9.18
CA GLY A 311 -11.83 -11.39 -9.31
C GLY A 311 -10.77 -12.34 -8.74
N GLY A 312 -9.66 -11.83 -8.24
CA GLY A 312 -8.55 -12.62 -7.67
C GLY A 312 -8.66 -12.79 -6.17
N VAL A 313 -8.49 -14.01 -5.67
CA VAL A 313 -8.33 -14.29 -4.23
C VAL A 313 -6.93 -13.85 -3.79
N ARG A 314 -6.84 -12.92 -2.83
CA ARG A 314 -5.56 -12.58 -2.21
C ARG A 314 -5.36 -13.39 -0.93
N ILE A 315 -4.27 -14.12 -0.86
CA ILE A 315 -3.76 -14.78 0.34
C ILE A 315 -2.61 -13.93 0.88
N LEU A 316 -2.86 -13.23 1.99
CA LEU A 316 -1.82 -12.64 2.80
C LEU A 316 -1.24 -13.73 3.70
N SER A 317 0.06 -13.98 3.63
CA SER A 317 0.77 -14.78 4.61
C SER A 317 1.74 -13.90 5.38
N GLU A 318 1.72 -14.00 6.74
CA GLU A 318 2.54 -13.16 7.62
C GLU A 318 3.37 -14.04 8.54
N THR A 319 4.63 -14.27 8.16
CA THR A 319 5.56 -15.07 8.97
C THR A 319 6.21 -14.18 10.03
N ALA A 320 6.43 -14.70 11.24
CA ALA A 320 7.13 -13.94 12.29
C ALA A 320 8.53 -13.51 11.84
N SER A 321 8.90 -12.25 12.10
CA SER A 321 10.24 -11.73 11.83
C SER A 321 11.28 -12.26 12.81
N ALA A 322 12.53 -12.27 12.37
CA ALA A 322 13.72 -12.24 13.22
C ALA A 322 14.20 -10.77 13.37
N ARG A 323 15.45 -10.54 13.76
CA ARG A 323 16.05 -9.20 13.76
C ARG A 323 16.70 -8.94 12.39
N ILE A 324 15.90 -8.58 11.39
CA ILE A 324 16.29 -8.57 9.97
C ILE A 324 16.79 -9.97 9.57
N ALA A 325 18.09 -10.17 9.42
CA ALA A 325 18.70 -11.48 9.12
C ALA A 325 19.43 -12.09 10.32
N SER A 326 19.39 -11.46 11.49
CA SER A 326 20.04 -11.99 12.70
C SER A 326 19.09 -12.86 13.48
N PRO A 327 19.54 -14.03 13.95
CA PRO A 327 18.73 -14.92 14.78
C PRO A 327 18.34 -14.24 16.10
N MET A 328 17.22 -14.65 16.66
CA MET A 328 16.76 -14.21 17.96
C MET A 328 16.24 -15.38 18.77
N THR A 329 16.34 -15.29 20.08
CA THR A 329 15.74 -16.26 20.99
C THR A 329 14.60 -15.61 21.74
N LEU A 330 13.45 -16.26 21.75
CA LEU A 330 12.25 -15.84 22.46
C LEU A 330 11.85 -16.90 23.48
N LYS A 331 11.52 -16.46 24.68
CA LYS A 331 10.90 -17.31 25.68
C LYS A 331 9.39 -17.40 25.41
N PHE A 332 8.77 -18.50 25.83
CA PHE A 332 7.32 -18.68 25.66
C PHE A 332 6.51 -17.57 26.33
N GLU A 333 6.95 -17.10 27.49
CA GLU A 333 6.33 -16.02 28.27
C GLU A 333 6.47 -14.63 27.63
N GLU A 334 7.37 -14.47 26.67
CA GLU A 334 7.57 -13.23 25.93
C GLU A 334 6.58 -13.08 24.76
N LEU A 335 5.91 -14.17 24.39
CA LEU A 335 4.90 -14.13 23.36
C LEU A 335 3.69 -13.29 23.81
N ARG A 336 3.11 -12.51 22.89
CA ARG A 336 2.05 -11.54 23.18
C ARG A 336 0.80 -11.83 22.37
N SER A 337 -0.34 -11.77 23.03
CA SER A 337 -1.65 -11.83 22.40
C SER A 337 -1.81 -10.73 21.37
N ARG A 338 -2.56 -11.05 20.32
CA ARG A 338 -3.00 -10.13 19.29
C ARG A 338 -4.51 -10.26 19.14
N GLU A 339 -5.09 -9.40 18.31
CA GLU A 339 -6.51 -9.48 18.02
C GLU A 339 -6.88 -10.90 17.51
N GLY A 340 -7.78 -11.56 18.24
CA GLY A 340 -8.33 -12.86 17.88
C GLY A 340 -7.56 -14.10 18.33
N TYR A 341 -6.38 -13.99 18.96
CA TYR A 341 -5.64 -15.16 19.50
C TYR A 341 -4.69 -14.81 20.65
N ASP A 342 -4.41 -15.83 21.47
CA ASP A 342 -3.35 -15.82 22.49
C ASP A 342 -2.29 -16.88 22.09
N PRO A 343 -1.02 -16.50 21.83
CA PRO A 343 0.00 -17.46 21.37
C PRO A 343 0.44 -18.42 22.46
N GLN A 344 0.00 -18.24 23.70
CA GLN A 344 0.28 -19.14 24.83
C GLN A 344 -0.86 -20.16 25.07
N LYS A 345 -1.96 -20.08 24.28
CA LYS A 345 -3.13 -20.97 24.43
C LYS A 345 -3.60 -21.49 23.07
N GLU A 346 -3.81 -22.80 22.98
CA GLU A 346 -4.44 -23.37 21.80
C GLU A 346 -5.91 -22.97 21.69
N SER A 347 -6.34 -22.71 20.46
CA SER A 347 -7.72 -22.39 20.13
C SER A 347 -8.04 -22.85 18.70
N PRO A 348 -9.31 -22.87 18.28
CA PRO A 348 -9.66 -23.16 16.88
C PRO A 348 -8.97 -22.24 15.87
N LYS A 349 -8.55 -21.04 16.30
CA LYS A 349 -7.87 -20.05 15.46
C LYS A 349 -6.34 -20.12 15.54
N PHE A 350 -5.78 -20.78 16.57
CA PHE A 350 -4.34 -20.76 16.83
C PHE A 350 -3.82 -22.11 17.34
N GLY A 351 -2.74 -22.62 16.75
CA GLY A 351 -2.01 -23.81 17.20
C GLY A 351 -1.41 -24.60 16.04
N PRO A 352 -0.59 -25.65 16.32
CA PRO A 352 -0.03 -26.02 17.63
C PRO A 352 0.82 -24.91 18.26
N LEU A 353 1.04 -24.96 19.58
CA LEU A 353 1.82 -23.94 20.29
C LEU A 353 3.29 -24.02 19.93
N TRP A 354 3.87 -22.92 19.50
CA TRP A 354 5.32 -22.75 19.48
C TRP A 354 5.80 -22.39 20.89
N ARG A 355 6.64 -23.23 21.47
CA ARG A 355 7.06 -23.12 22.89
C ARG A 355 8.21 -22.15 23.14
N GLY A 356 8.55 -21.29 22.19
CA GLY A 356 9.73 -20.45 22.27
C GLY A 356 10.97 -21.18 21.74
N GLY A 357 12.09 -20.51 21.83
CA GLY A 357 13.37 -21.00 21.32
C GLY A 357 14.01 -20.03 20.34
N GLU A 358 14.99 -20.51 19.62
CA GLU A 358 15.68 -19.75 18.59
C GLU A 358 14.78 -19.64 17.35
N TRP A 359 14.75 -18.44 16.74
CA TRP A 359 14.02 -18.14 15.53
C TRP A 359 14.96 -17.47 14.53
N ARG A 360 15.13 -18.10 13.38
CA ARG A 360 16.15 -17.78 12.38
C ARG A 360 15.53 -17.37 11.05
N LEU A 361 16.34 -16.77 10.20
CA LEU A 361 15.96 -16.48 8.80
C LEU A 361 15.66 -17.78 8.03
N SER A 362 16.34 -18.89 8.33
CA SER A 362 16.05 -20.21 7.75
C SER A 362 14.66 -20.76 8.13
N ASP A 363 14.19 -20.49 9.36
CA ASP A 363 12.83 -20.85 9.77
C ASP A 363 11.80 -20.04 8.98
N ILE A 364 12.04 -18.73 8.83
CA ILE A 364 11.18 -17.82 8.07
C ILE A 364 11.05 -18.30 6.63
N THR A 365 12.16 -18.53 5.92
CA THR A 365 12.13 -18.99 4.52
C THR A 365 11.49 -20.36 4.37
N LYS A 366 11.66 -21.25 5.35
CA LYS A 366 11.01 -22.56 5.39
C LYS A 366 9.48 -22.46 5.50
N TYR A 367 8.96 -21.60 6.40
CA TYR A 367 7.53 -21.36 6.53
C TYR A 367 6.95 -20.77 5.24
N MET A 368 7.60 -19.73 4.68
CA MET A 368 7.14 -19.04 3.47
C MET A 368 7.12 -19.95 2.25
N THR A 369 8.21 -20.67 2.00
CA THR A 369 8.30 -21.57 0.84
C THR A 369 7.33 -22.74 0.94
N THR A 370 7.15 -23.33 2.13
CA THR A 370 6.17 -24.40 2.34
C THR A 370 4.75 -23.90 2.08
N ALA A 371 4.39 -22.73 2.63
CA ALA A 371 3.07 -22.14 2.38
C ALA A 371 2.84 -21.84 0.89
N ALA A 372 3.87 -21.33 0.19
CA ALA A 372 3.78 -21.06 -1.25
C ALA A 372 3.54 -22.34 -2.07
N PHE A 373 4.25 -23.44 -1.78
CA PHE A 373 4.04 -24.70 -2.49
C PHE A 373 2.69 -25.35 -2.19
N LEU A 374 2.16 -25.24 -0.97
CA LEU A 374 0.81 -25.68 -0.65
C LEU A 374 -0.25 -24.90 -1.44
N LEU A 375 -0.10 -23.59 -1.54
CA LEU A 375 -0.97 -22.76 -2.37
C LEU A 375 -0.92 -23.17 -3.84
N LEU A 376 0.27 -23.37 -4.39
CA LEU A 376 0.48 -23.77 -5.78
C LEU A 376 -0.09 -25.18 -6.07
N ASP A 377 0.06 -26.13 -5.15
CA ASP A 377 -0.54 -27.45 -5.27
C ASP A 377 -2.07 -27.39 -5.29
N HIS A 378 -2.67 -26.62 -4.39
CA HIS A 378 -4.12 -26.40 -4.38
C HIS A 378 -4.60 -25.70 -5.67
N ALA A 379 -3.86 -24.69 -6.15
CA ALA A 379 -4.17 -24.00 -7.41
C ALA A 379 -4.15 -24.94 -8.61
N ALA A 380 -3.17 -25.84 -8.67
CA ALA A 380 -3.01 -26.83 -9.74
C ALA A 380 -4.07 -27.93 -9.68
N THR A 381 -4.32 -28.47 -8.48
CA THR A 381 -5.30 -29.53 -8.26
C THR A 381 -6.72 -29.09 -8.57
N ASN A 382 -7.07 -27.84 -8.22
CA ASN A 382 -8.42 -27.28 -8.36
C ASN A 382 -8.52 -26.27 -9.52
N ARG A 383 -7.70 -26.43 -10.57
CA ARG A 383 -7.57 -25.50 -11.71
C ARG A 383 -8.91 -25.05 -12.29
N GLU A 384 -9.78 -26.01 -12.63
CA GLU A 384 -11.07 -25.69 -13.25
C GLU A 384 -12.02 -24.98 -12.28
N GLN A 385 -11.99 -25.33 -10.99
CA GLN A 385 -12.80 -24.66 -9.96
C GLN A 385 -12.38 -23.20 -9.78
N TRP A 386 -11.08 -22.91 -9.82
CA TRP A 386 -10.59 -21.53 -9.77
C TRP A 386 -11.04 -20.70 -10.98
N LEU A 387 -10.94 -21.25 -12.18
CA LEU A 387 -11.40 -20.59 -13.40
C LEU A 387 -12.92 -20.45 -13.46
N GLN A 388 -13.69 -21.43 -12.97
CA GLN A 388 -15.15 -21.35 -12.86
C GLN A 388 -15.57 -20.24 -11.88
N ARG A 389 -14.93 -20.16 -10.72
CA ARG A 389 -15.17 -19.10 -9.73
C ARG A 389 -14.89 -17.72 -10.35
N PHE A 390 -13.77 -17.58 -11.02
CA PHE A 390 -13.37 -16.34 -11.69
C PHE A 390 -14.39 -15.91 -12.75
N TYR A 391 -14.80 -16.82 -13.62
CA TYR A 391 -15.85 -16.57 -14.61
C TYR A 391 -17.20 -16.20 -13.97
N ALA A 392 -17.60 -16.88 -12.90
CA ALA A 392 -18.85 -16.59 -12.21
C ALA A 392 -18.90 -15.18 -11.62
N ILE A 393 -17.76 -14.71 -11.08
CA ILE A 393 -17.62 -13.34 -10.58
C ILE A 393 -17.73 -12.33 -11.73
N GLY A 394 -17.02 -12.55 -12.83
CA GLY A 394 -17.11 -11.69 -14.01
C GLY A 394 -18.54 -11.65 -14.60
N LYS A 395 -19.23 -12.80 -14.64
CA LYS A 395 -20.61 -12.91 -15.09
C LYS A 395 -21.57 -12.10 -14.21
N GLU A 396 -21.40 -12.17 -12.88
CA GLU A 396 -22.18 -11.37 -11.94
C GLU A 396 -21.86 -9.87 -12.06
N ALA A 397 -20.61 -9.50 -12.27
CA ALA A 397 -20.21 -8.11 -12.40
C ALA A 397 -20.86 -7.42 -13.62
N VAL A 398 -21.01 -8.11 -14.74
CA VAL A 398 -21.52 -7.55 -16.00
C VAL A 398 -23.02 -7.76 -16.23
N HIS A 399 -23.76 -8.28 -15.24
CA HIS A 399 -25.20 -8.44 -15.40
C HIS A 399 -25.92 -7.08 -15.49
N ALA A 400 -26.99 -7.02 -16.28
CA ALA A 400 -27.80 -5.82 -16.40
C ALA A 400 -28.48 -5.47 -15.07
N ARG A 401 -28.30 -4.25 -14.59
CA ARG A 401 -28.86 -3.80 -13.31
C ARG A 401 -30.38 -3.73 -13.35
N ARG A 402 -31.03 -4.19 -12.31
CA ARG A 402 -32.48 -4.20 -12.12
C ARG A 402 -32.97 -2.87 -11.54
N PRO A 403 -34.24 -2.50 -11.67
CA PRO A 403 -34.79 -1.36 -10.96
C PRO A 403 -34.55 -1.44 -9.45
N GLY A 404 -34.02 -0.38 -8.86
CA GLY A 404 -33.66 -0.32 -7.43
C GLY A 404 -32.19 -0.67 -7.13
N GLU A 405 -31.50 -1.39 -8.01
CA GLU A 405 -30.05 -1.58 -7.90
C GLU A 405 -29.30 -0.30 -8.32
N LEU A 406 -28.08 -0.13 -7.82
CA LEU A 406 -27.23 0.97 -8.25
C LEU A 406 -26.87 0.78 -9.73
N PHE A 407 -27.34 1.70 -10.57
CA PHE A 407 -27.06 1.69 -12.01
C PHE A 407 -25.66 2.22 -12.30
N GLY A 408 -25.24 3.29 -11.60
CA GLY A 408 -23.95 3.91 -11.81
C GLY A 408 -23.72 5.13 -10.93
N PHE A 409 -22.63 5.82 -11.25
CA PHE A 409 -22.28 7.11 -10.65
C PHE A 409 -22.06 8.15 -11.75
N LEU A 410 -22.55 9.37 -11.53
CA LEU A 410 -22.20 10.53 -12.33
C LEU A 410 -21.16 11.36 -11.61
N ILE A 411 -20.03 11.64 -12.26
CA ILE A 411 -18.94 12.47 -11.77
C ILE A 411 -19.01 13.81 -12.50
N GLU A 412 -19.30 14.90 -11.77
CA GLU A 412 -19.33 16.24 -12.36
C GLU A 412 -17.91 16.73 -12.70
N PRO A 413 -17.75 17.52 -13.78
CA PRO A 413 -16.46 18.08 -14.14
C PRO A 413 -15.96 19.07 -13.09
N SER A 414 -14.71 18.92 -12.69
CA SER A 414 -13.97 19.85 -11.83
C SER A 414 -12.46 19.70 -12.10
N ASN A 415 -11.63 20.54 -11.53
CA ASN A 415 -10.18 20.46 -11.70
C ASN A 415 -9.63 19.10 -11.28
N ASP A 416 -10.17 18.50 -10.20
CA ASP A 416 -9.69 17.24 -9.63
C ASP A 416 -10.48 16.02 -10.12
N SER A 417 -11.60 16.20 -10.83
CA SER A 417 -12.40 15.08 -11.34
C SER A 417 -11.64 14.23 -12.35
N GLN A 418 -10.67 14.81 -13.10
CA GLN A 418 -9.83 14.05 -14.01
C GLN A 418 -8.87 13.12 -13.23
N SER A 419 -8.33 13.56 -12.11
CA SER A 419 -7.48 12.72 -11.25
C SER A 419 -8.26 11.50 -10.72
N LEU A 420 -9.50 11.70 -10.26
CA LEU A 420 -10.38 10.62 -9.84
C LEU A 420 -10.67 9.62 -10.97
N VAL A 421 -10.98 10.12 -12.17
CA VAL A 421 -11.25 9.27 -13.34
C VAL A 421 -10.00 8.52 -13.78
N ASN A 422 -8.81 9.13 -13.70
CA ASN A 422 -7.55 8.46 -14.02
C ASN A 422 -7.28 7.28 -13.07
N ILE A 423 -7.54 7.43 -11.77
CA ILE A 423 -7.44 6.33 -10.80
C ILE A 423 -8.40 5.19 -11.16
N LEU A 424 -9.65 5.51 -11.42
CA LEU A 424 -10.64 4.50 -11.80
C LEU A 424 -10.24 3.76 -13.09
N SER A 425 -9.77 4.50 -14.10
CA SER A 425 -9.33 3.94 -15.38
C SER A 425 -8.07 3.07 -15.21
N ALA A 426 -7.12 3.48 -14.37
CA ALA A 426 -5.95 2.66 -14.05
C ALA A 426 -6.34 1.31 -13.45
N GLY A 427 -7.38 1.29 -12.61
CA GLY A 427 -8.00 0.06 -12.10
C GLY A 427 -8.95 -0.64 -13.08
N GLY A 428 -8.93 -0.29 -14.37
CA GLY A 428 -9.71 -0.95 -15.44
C GLY A 428 -11.19 -0.56 -15.48
N VAL A 429 -11.61 0.51 -14.80
CA VAL A 429 -13.01 0.98 -14.81
C VAL A 429 -13.32 1.73 -16.10
N GLU A 430 -14.40 1.34 -16.74
CA GLU A 430 -14.93 1.99 -17.95
C GLU A 430 -15.83 3.18 -17.61
N TYR A 431 -15.79 4.23 -18.44
CA TYR A 431 -16.69 5.37 -18.30
C TYR A 431 -17.14 5.91 -19.63
N VAL A 432 -18.24 6.69 -19.62
CA VAL A 432 -18.76 7.43 -20.78
C VAL A 432 -18.84 8.91 -20.39
N THR A 433 -18.38 9.80 -21.27
CA THR A 433 -18.43 11.25 -21.04
C THR A 433 -19.60 11.86 -21.80
N SER A 434 -20.35 12.76 -21.16
CA SER A 434 -21.36 13.60 -21.83
C SER A 434 -20.71 14.71 -22.64
N ASP A 435 -21.33 15.09 -23.73
CA ASP A 435 -20.99 16.27 -24.53
C ASP A 435 -22.26 17.13 -24.80
N ILE A 436 -22.13 18.17 -25.62
CA ILE A 436 -23.21 19.11 -25.94
C ILE A 436 -24.41 18.39 -26.57
N GLU A 437 -24.18 17.33 -27.34
CA GLU A 437 -25.23 16.57 -28.04
C GLU A 437 -25.81 15.44 -27.18
N THR A 438 -25.00 14.91 -26.23
CA THR A 438 -25.31 13.73 -25.42
C THR A 438 -25.43 14.04 -23.93
N LYS A 439 -26.07 15.16 -23.58
CA LYS A 439 -26.28 15.58 -22.19
C LYS A 439 -26.91 14.49 -21.32
N PHE A 440 -26.38 14.30 -20.14
CA PHE A 440 -26.99 13.41 -19.14
C PHE A 440 -28.15 14.14 -18.46
N LYS A 441 -29.31 13.50 -18.42
CA LYS A 441 -30.51 14.02 -17.78
C LYS A 441 -31.22 12.96 -16.97
N ILE A 442 -31.45 13.26 -15.69
CA ILE A 442 -32.19 12.37 -14.77
C ILE A 442 -33.40 13.15 -14.23
N GLY A 443 -34.59 12.75 -14.61
CA GLY A 443 -35.81 13.51 -14.31
C GLY A 443 -35.75 14.90 -14.96
N THR A 444 -35.84 15.96 -14.12
CA THR A 444 -35.72 17.36 -14.57
C THR A 444 -34.28 17.91 -14.46
N ARG A 445 -33.35 17.19 -13.85
CA ARG A 445 -31.97 17.63 -13.64
C ARG A 445 -31.11 17.30 -14.86
N GLU A 446 -30.55 18.34 -15.49
CA GLU A 446 -29.47 18.23 -16.46
C GLU A 446 -28.11 18.33 -15.75
N PHE A 447 -27.13 17.54 -16.23
CA PHE A 447 -25.77 17.57 -15.73
C PHE A 447 -24.87 18.37 -16.68
N PRO A 448 -23.81 19.01 -16.16
CA PRO A 448 -22.87 19.77 -16.99
C PRO A 448 -22.22 18.92 -18.08
N ASP A 449 -21.86 19.55 -19.20
CA ASP A 449 -21.04 18.91 -20.24
C ASP A 449 -19.71 18.44 -19.65
N GLY A 450 -19.22 17.30 -20.09
CA GLY A 450 -18.03 16.66 -19.51
C GLY A 450 -18.31 15.84 -18.26
N THR A 451 -19.58 15.69 -17.83
CA THR A 451 -19.96 14.74 -16.77
C THR A 451 -19.65 13.31 -17.23
N ARG A 452 -19.10 12.50 -16.34
CA ARG A 452 -18.72 11.12 -16.63
C ARG A 452 -19.65 10.15 -15.94
N LEU A 453 -20.14 9.16 -16.68
CA LEU A 453 -20.96 8.07 -16.16
C LEU A 453 -20.11 6.83 -15.97
N ILE A 454 -19.99 6.36 -14.74
CA ILE A 454 -19.42 5.07 -14.36
C ILE A 454 -20.59 4.10 -14.18
N ARG A 455 -20.74 3.12 -15.07
CA ARG A 455 -21.79 2.11 -14.95
C ARG A 455 -21.36 0.98 -14.02
N MET A 456 -22.32 0.35 -13.36
CA MET A 456 -22.02 -0.78 -12.46
C MET A 456 -22.01 -2.14 -13.17
N ASP A 457 -22.63 -2.26 -14.36
CA ASP A 457 -22.65 -3.48 -15.17
C ASP A 457 -21.39 -3.64 -16.05
N GLN A 458 -20.24 -3.60 -15.39
CA GLN A 458 -18.90 -3.76 -15.96
C GLN A 458 -18.01 -4.61 -15.04
N PRO A 459 -16.89 -5.21 -15.53
CA PRO A 459 -16.08 -6.14 -14.75
C PRO A 459 -15.63 -5.60 -13.39
N TYR A 460 -15.21 -4.34 -13.35
CA TYR A 460 -14.64 -3.72 -12.13
C TYR A 460 -15.54 -2.67 -11.51
N GLY A 461 -16.87 -2.81 -11.70
CA GLY A 461 -17.86 -1.96 -11.04
C GLY A 461 -17.78 -1.99 -9.52
N ALA A 462 -17.42 -3.12 -8.91
CA ALA A 462 -17.21 -3.25 -7.47
C ALA A 462 -16.06 -2.36 -6.97
N PHE A 463 -14.93 -2.29 -7.71
CA PHE A 463 -13.82 -1.39 -7.40
C PHE A 463 -14.25 0.07 -7.47
N ALA A 464 -14.93 0.45 -8.55
CA ALA A 464 -15.47 1.80 -8.68
C ALA A 464 -16.41 2.16 -7.52
N LYS A 465 -17.31 1.24 -7.15
CA LYS A 465 -18.27 1.48 -6.06
C LYS A 465 -17.56 1.65 -4.72
N ALA A 466 -16.59 0.80 -4.39
CA ALA A 466 -15.82 0.88 -3.14
C ALA A 466 -15.12 2.24 -2.98
N LEU A 467 -14.61 2.83 -4.07
CA LEU A 467 -13.92 4.11 -4.03
C LEU A 467 -14.86 5.33 -4.08
N LEU A 468 -16.05 5.19 -4.66
CA LEU A 468 -16.96 6.32 -4.91
C LEU A 468 -18.02 6.51 -3.81
N GLU A 469 -18.37 5.48 -3.05
CA GLU A 469 -19.35 5.57 -1.97
C GLU A 469 -18.73 5.91 -0.61
N ALA A 470 -19.53 6.49 0.28
CA ALA A 470 -19.13 6.68 1.67
C ALA A 470 -19.09 5.32 2.40
N GLN A 471 -18.02 5.08 3.15
CA GLN A 471 -17.89 3.87 3.95
C GLN A 471 -18.60 4.03 5.30
N HIS A 472 -19.25 2.96 5.73
CA HIS A 472 -19.86 2.82 7.04
C HIS A 472 -19.21 1.64 7.75
N TYR A 473 -18.09 1.91 8.44
CA TYR A 473 -17.36 0.86 9.16
C TYR A 473 -18.22 0.38 10.34
N PRO A 474 -18.37 -0.93 10.56
CA PRO A 474 -19.18 -1.45 11.65
C PRO A 474 -18.56 -1.12 13.02
N ASN A 475 -19.40 -0.82 14.02
CA ASN A 475 -18.95 -0.60 15.40
C ASN A 475 -18.60 -1.95 16.08
N LEU A 476 -17.45 -2.51 15.69
CA LEU A 476 -16.98 -3.79 16.23
C LEU A 476 -16.37 -3.60 17.61
N ARG A 477 -16.76 -4.46 18.56
CA ARG A 477 -16.26 -4.45 19.94
C ARG A 477 -15.91 -5.87 20.38
N ASP A 478 -14.88 -5.97 21.21
CA ASP A 478 -14.55 -7.19 21.90
C ASP A 478 -15.56 -7.52 23.04
N GLU A 479 -15.37 -8.64 23.71
CA GLU A 479 -16.23 -9.11 24.79
C GLU A 479 -16.22 -8.15 26.02
N THR A 480 -15.23 -7.28 26.13
CA THR A 480 -15.10 -6.29 27.20
C THR A 480 -15.66 -4.92 26.81
N GLY A 481 -16.17 -4.78 25.58
CA GLY A 481 -16.74 -3.55 25.04
C GLY A 481 -15.70 -2.58 24.43
N HIS A 482 -14.43 -2.95 24.37
CA HIS A 482 -13.42 -2.13 23.68
C HIS A 482 -13.58 -2.20 22.17
N PRO A 483 -13.33 -1.08 21.44
CA PRO A 483 -13.35 -1.10 19.98
C PRO A 483 -12.26 -2.00 19.43
N ILE A 484 -12.64 -2.88 18.50
CA ILE A 484 -11.68 -3.66 17.70
C ILE A 484 -11.10 -2.73 16.64
N ALA A 485 -9.80 -2.53 16.69
CA ALA A 485 -9.12 -1.65 15.74
C ALA A 485 -9.17 -2.22 14.32
N PRO A 486 -9.43 -1.38 13.29
CA PRO A 486 -9.18 -1.80 11.91
C PRO A 486 -7.69 -2.07 11.72
N TYR A 487 -7.37 -2.91 10.76
CA TYR A 487 -5.98 -3.16 10.42
C TYR A 487 -5.30 -1.91 9.79
N ASP A 488 -6.03 -1.16 8.98
CA ASP A 488 -5.53 0.09 8.36
C ASP A 488 -6.49 1.24 8.71
N VAL A 489 -7.29 1.70 7.75
CA VAL A 489 -8.22 2.83 7.92
C VAL A 489 -9.65 2.42 7.66
N THR A 490 -10.60 3.22 8.12
CA THR A 490 -12.02 2.93 7.98
C THR A 490 -12.68 3.64 6.80
N ALA A 491 -12.06 4.71 6.29
CA ALA A 491 -12.57 5.47 5.15
C ALA A 491 -11.55 5.56 4.00
N HIS A 492 -12.09 5.50 2.78
CA HIS A 492 -11.32 5.63 1.53
C HIS A 492 -12.17 6.25 0.40
N THR A 493 -13.13 7.10 0.77
CA THR A 493 -14.05 7.76 -0.17
C THR A 493 -13.32 8.82 -0.98
N LEU A 494 -12.86 8.48 -2.19
CA LEU A 494 -12.08 9.39 -3.02
C LEU A 494 -12.83 10.68 -3.40
N PRO A 495 -14.14 10.70 -3.71
CA PRO A 495 -14.85 11.94 -3.98
C PRO A 495 -14.73 12.96 -2.85
N LEU A 496 -14.84 12.53 -1.58
CA LEU A 496 -14.68 13.40 -0.42
C LEU A 496 -13.23 13.87 -0.28
N LEU A 497 -12.27 12.95 -0.39
CA LEU A 497 -10.83 13.26 -0.30
C LEU A 497 -10.37 14.21 -1.41
N MET A 498 -10.95 14.11 -2.60
CA MET A 498 -10.56 14.93 -3.76
C MET A 498 -11.44 16.16 -3.98
N GLY A 499 -12.51 16.33 -3.22
CA GLY A 499 -13.44 17.46 -3.41
C GLY A 499 -14.23 17.37 -4.72
N VAL A 500 -14.52 16.17 -5.18
CA VAL A 500 -15.23 15.89 -6.43
C VAL A 500 -16.69 15.56 -6.15
N THR A 501 -17.61 16.21 -6.87
CA THR A 501 -19.05 15.94 -6.77
C THR A 501 -19.42 14.66 -7.52
N VAL A 502 -19.98 13.69 -6.81
CA VAL A 502 -20.40 12.40 -7.37
C VAL A 502 -21.86 12.12 -6.96
N HIS A 503 -22.66 11.65 -7.94
CA HIS A 503 -24.07 11.34 -7.71
C HIS A 503 -24.35 9.86 -7.99
N PRO A 504 -24.84 9.08 -7.03
CA PRO A 504 -25.31 7.72 -7.28
C PRO A 504 -26.60 7.73 -8.10
N VAL A 505 -26.68 6.88 -9.10
CA VAL A 505 -27.84 6.72 -9.98
C VAL A 505 -28.46 5.34 -9.76
N LYS A 506 -29.74 5.31 -9.33
CA LYS A 506 -30.47 4.07 -8.99
C LYS A 506 -31.41 3.58 -10.10
N ALA A 507 -31.46 4.24 -11.23
CA ALA A 507 -32.29 3.84 -12.35
C ALA A 507 -31.59 4.08 -13.68
N PRO A 508 -31.74 3.21 -14.67
CA PRO A 508 -31.27 3.45 -16.03
C PRO A 508 -31.88 4.74 -16.60
N PHE A 509 -31.08 5.50 -17.32
CA PHE A 509 -31.56 6.65 -18.10
C PHE A 509 -31.02 6.59 -19.53
N ARG A 510 -31.66 7.32 -20.44
CA ARG A 510 -31.21 7.37 -21.83
C ARG A 510 -29.99 8.29 -21.98
N TYR A 511 -28.95 7.77 -22.59
CA TYR A 511 -27.73 8.49 -22.97
C TYR A 511 -27.22 7.91 -24.28
N ALA A 512 -26.59 8.73 -25.14
CA ALA A 512 -25.92 8.21 -26.33
C ALA A 512 -24.71 7.38 -25.91
N ARG A 513 -24.53 6.19 -26.46
CA ARG A 513 -23.37 5.35 -26.22
C ARG A 513 -22.19 5.90 -27.02
N GLY A 514 -21.35 6.68 -26.37
CA GLY A 514 -19.97 6.90 -26.82
C GLY A 514 -19.11 5.64 -26.57
N PRO A 515 -17.94 5.52 -27.21
CA PRO A 515 -16.99 4.46 -26.88
C PRO A 515 -16.60 4.55 -25.40
N ALA A 516 -16.59 3.41 -24.70
CA ALA A 516 -16.00 3.32 -23.38
C ALA A 516 -14.50 3.64 -23.50
N ILE A 517 -14.04 4.66 -22.78
CA ILE A 517 -12.64 5.08 -22.85
C ILE A 517 -11.94 4.45 -21.65
N VAL A 518 -10.98 3.58 -21.91
CA VAL A 518 -9.99 3.09 -20.93
C VAL A 518 -8.67 3.73 -21.32
N TYR A 519 -8.13 4.59 -20.46
CA TYR A 519 -6.78 5.13 -20.65
C TYR A 519 -5.81 4.35 -19.74
N GLY A 520 -4.69 3.92 -20.32
CA GLY A 520 -3.53 3.50 -19.53
C GLY A 520 -2.99 4.68 -18.70
N THR A 521 -2.31 4.39 -17.63
CA THR A 521 -1.67 5.37 -16.76
C THR A 521 -0.71 6.25 -17.55
N LYS A 522 -1.11 7.46 -17.90
CA LYS A 522 -0.14 8.50 -18.28
C LYS A 522 0.21 9.29 -17.02
N VAL A 523 1.40 9.03 -16.52
CA VAL A 523 2.10 9.93 -15.60
C VAL A 523 2.21 11.29 -16.29
N ASN A 524 1.82 12.35 -15.60
CA ASN A 524 1.96 13.72 -16.09
C ASN A 524 3.41 14.00 -16.49
N GLU A 525 3.64 14.18 -17.78
CA GLU A 525 4.94 14.59 -18.31
C GLU A 525 5.28 16.02 -17.89
N ASP A 526 6.53 16.19 -17.60
CA ASP A 526 7.26 17.32 -17.05
C ASP A 526 7.18 18.58 -17.95
N THR A 527 6.61 19.67 -17.41
CA THR A 527 6.79 21.01 -18.00
C THR A 527 7.88 21.75 -17.20
N GLY A 528 9.11 21.64 -17.61
CA GLY A 528 10.33 22.05 -16.94
C GLY A 528 10.44 23.55 -16.50
N TYR A 529 9.62 23.98 -15.55
CA TYR A 529 9.77 25.30 -14.92
C TYR A 529 10.46 25.18 -13.57
N THR A 530 11.64 25.74 -13.45
CA THR A 530 12.37 25.93 -12.18
C THR A 530 12.25 27.39 -11.75
N PRO A 531 11.48 27.70 -10.68
CA PRO A 531 11.41 29.07 -10.19
C PRO A 531 12.73 29.52 -9.55
N PRO A 532 13.06 30.82 -9.58
CA PRO A 532 14.27 31.33 -8.93
C PRO A 532 14.22 31.09 -7.41
N VAL A 533 15.28 30.50 -6.90
CA VAL A 533 15.42 30.07 -5.49
C VAL A 533 15.67 31.29 -4.60
N ARG A 534 14.60 31.95 -4.16
CA ARG A 534 14.64 32.88 -3.03
C ARG A 534 13.50 32.50 -2.10
N ASN A 535 13.83 32.25 -0.82
CA ASN A 535 12.87 32.00 0.26
C ASN A 535 12.11 30.68 0.12
N LEU A 536 12.68 29.56 0.55
CA LEU A 536 12.04 28.24 0.51
C LEU A 536 11.40 27.88 1.85
N PRO A 537 10.27 27.15 1.85
CA PRO A 537 9.86 26.40 3.03
C PRO A 537 10.84 25.26 3.30
N ALA A 538 11.02 24.89 4.56
CA ALA A 538 11.75 23.67 4.94
C ALA A 538 10.79 22.62 5.48
N ILE A 539 11.08 21.35 5.19
CA ILE A 539 10.45 20.21 5.83
C ILE A 539 11.41 19.71 6.93
N TYR A 540 10.87 19.53 8.11
CA TYR A 540 11.61 18.90 9.20
C TYR A 540 11.74 17.38 8.94
N HIS A 541 12.98 16.92 8.96
CA HIS A 541 13.37 15.52 8.80
C HIS A 541 13.93 15.00 10.12
N SER A 542 13.15 14.17 10.80
CA SER A 542 13.54 13.54 12.06
C SER A 542 14.52 12.40 11.80
N SER A 543 15.44 12.14 12.75
CA SER A 543 16.26 10.92 12.76
C SER A 543 15.40 9.63 12.85
N VAL A 544 14.18 9.73 13.38
CA VAL A 544 13.17 8.66 13.34
C VAL A 544 12.33 8.84 12.07
N PRO A 545 12.36 7.91 11.11
CA PRO A 545 11.65 8.07 9.83
C PRO A 545 10.15 8.31 10.01
N SER A 546 9.59 9.24 9.22
CA SER A 546 8.16 9.56 9.17
C SER A 546 7.60 9.33 7.77
N GLN A 547 6.60 8.46 7.65
CA GLN A 547 5.88 8.24 6.39
C GLN A 547 5.19 9.53 5.93
N ASP A 548 4.64 10.31 6.86
CA ASP A 548 3.96 11.57 6.54
C ASP A 548 4.94 12.63 5.98
N GLU A 549 6.18 12.65 6.47
CA GLU A 549 7.28 13.44 5.89
C GLU A 549 7.57 13.00 4.45
N GLY A 550 7.67 11.71 4.22
CA GLY A 550 7.92 11.15 2.90
C GLY A 550 6.79 11.43 1.91
N TRP A 551 5.53 11.26 2.30
CA TRP A 551 4.37 11.65 1.49
C TRP A 551 4.37 13.15 1.19
N THR A 552 4.76 13.98 2.16
CA THR A 552 4.89 15.43 1.97
C THR A 552 5.93 15.75 0.90
N ARG A 553 7.10 15.10 0.94
CA ARG A 553 8.13 15.24 -0.12
C ARG A 553 7.60 14.81 -1.48
N TRP A 554 6.91 13.68 -1.55
CA TRP A 554 6.31 13.21 -2.81
C TRP A 554 5.35 14.26 -3.42
N ILE A 555 4.48 14.86 -2.60
CA ILE A 555 3.55 15.90 -3.06
C ILE A 555 4.29 17.11 -3.60
N LEU A 556 5.30 17.59 -2.88
CA LEU A 556 6.07 18.77 -3.30
C LEU A 556 6.85 18.48 -4.58
N ASP A 557 7.52 17.32 -4.67
CA ASP A 557 8.26 16.88 -5.86
C ASP A 557 7.32 16.72 -7.07
N SER A 558 6.17 16.05 -6.90
CA SER A 558 5.18 15.86 -7.97
C SER A 558 4.56 17.16 -8.46
N LYS A 559 4.48 18.20 -7.60
CA LYS A 559 4.03 19.55 -7.93
C LYS A 559 5.18 20.49 -8.30
N LYS A 560 6.42 19.99 -8.37
CA LYS A 560 7.64 20.76 -8.67
C LYS A 560 7.82 21.98 -7.77
N LYS A 561 7.45 21.85 -6.50
CA LYS A 561 7.61 22.85 -5.47
C LYS A 561 8.96 22.69 -4.79
N ALA A 562 9.83 23.69 -4.92
CA ALA A 562 11.11 23.68 -4.25
C ALA A 562 10.96 23.81 -2.73
N TYR A 563 11.72 23.05 -1.98
CA TYR A 563 11.79 23.05 -0.51
C TYR A 563 13.22 22.71 -0.04
N GLY A 564 13.52 23.06 1.20
CA GLY A 564 14.70 22.58 1.90
C GLY A 564 14.35 21.51 2.92
N VAL A 565 15.37 20.84 3.44
CA VAL A 565 15.24 19.86 4.52
C VAL A 565 16.06 20.36 5.71
N VAL A 566 15.52 20.25 6.91
CA VAL A 566 16.20 20.62 8.15
C VAL A 566 16.00 19.53 9.19
N GLY A 567 17.10 18.99 9.73
CA GLY A 567 17.07 17.89 10.68
C GLY A 567 17.23 18.28 12.14
N ASP A 568 17.21 17.28 13.03
CA ASP A 568 17.40 17.43 14.47
C ASP A 568 18.69 18.21 14.79
N LYS A 569 19.79 17.85 14.14
CA LYS A 569 21.12 18.42 14.39
C LYS A 569 21.19 19.89 14.04
N GLU A 570 20.66 20.26 12.89
CA GLU A 570 20.61 21.65 12.40
C GLU A 570 19.74 22.51 13.29
N LEU A 571 18.58 22.01 13.72
CA LEU A 571 17.68 22.75 14.60
C LEU A 571 18.26 22.91 16.02
N ARG A 572 18.94 21.90 16.57
CA ARG A 572 19.67 22.04 17.84
C ARG A 572 20.82 23.04 17.76
N ALA A 573 21.49 23.12 16.62
CA ALA A 573 22.56 24.09 16.37
C ALA A 573 22.04 25.52 16.08
N GLY A 574 20.72 25.71 15.95
CA GLY A 574 20.14 27.01 15.61
C GLY A 574 20.30 27.41 14.14
N THR A 575 20.61 26.44 13.27
CA THR A 575 20.82 26.70 11.85
C THR A 575 19.49 26.67 11.11
N THR A 576 19.03 27.83 10.66
CA THR A 576 17.83 27.99 9.80
C THR A 576 18.20 28.46 8.40
N VAL A 577 19.46 28.28 8.02
CA VAL A 577 20.03 28.72 6.75
C VAL A 577 20.57 27.53 5.98
N TYR A 578 20.04 27.30 4.79
CA TYR A 578 20.53 26.28 3.86
C TYR A 578 21.63 26.84 2.96
N LYS A 579 22.73 26.10 2.80
CA LYS A 579 23.83 26.44 1.88
C LYS A 579 23.88 25.37 0.78
N PRO A 580 23.24 25.58 -0.37
CA PRO A 580 23.36 24.67 -1.48
C PRO A 580 24.80 24.67 -2.03
N SER A 581 25.19 23.59 -2.70
CA SER A 581 26.51 23.38 -3.29
C SER A 581 26.94 24.48 -4.29
N ALA A 582 26.02 25.30 -4.76
CA ALA A 582 26.25 26.43 -5.66
C ALA A 582 26.59 27.77 -4.95
N GLY A 583 26.86 27.76 -3.64
CA GLY A 583 27.27 28.98 -2.89
C GLY A 583 26.14 29.97 -2.58
N VAL A 584 24.90 29.66 -2.89
CA VAL A 584 23.73 30.50 -2.55
C VAL A 584 23.25 30.18 -1.15
N THR A 585 23.10 31.22 -0.30
CA THR A 585 22.53 31.06 1.07
C THR A 585 21.03 31.31 1.03
N VAL A 586 20.23 30.31 1.43
CA VAL A 586 18.77 30.40 1.53
C VAL A 586 18.38 30.42 3.00
N LYS A 587 17.62 31.45 3.38
CA LYS A 587 17.02 31.52 4.72
C LYS A 587 15.61 30.96 4.64
N TYR A 588 15.31 29.97 5.51
CA TYR A 588 13.93 29.52 5.69
C TYR A 588 13.12 30.56 6.46
N TYR A 589 11.86 30.69 6.08
CA TYR A 589 10.90 31.49 6.84
C TYR A 589 9.65 30.65 7.20
N THR A 590 9.54 29.46 6.66
CA THR A 590 8.53 28.47 7.05
C THR A 590 9.23 27.14 7.33
N ILE A 591 8.94 26.53 8.46
CA ILE A 591 9.36 25.16 8.78
C ILE A 591 8.09 24.35 9.01
N LEU A 592 7.91 23.28 8.22
CA LEU A 592 6.82 22.33 8.32
C LEU A 592 7.30 21.10 9.12
N ILE A 593 6.59 20.78 10.18
CA ILE A 593 6.79 19.60 11.01
C ILE A 593 5.68 18.58 10.68
N PRO A 594 6.00 17.50 9.96
CA PRO A 594 5.06 16.46 9.59
C PRO A 594 4.51 15.69 10.79
N ASP A 595 3.48 14.86 10.56
CA ASP A 595 2.87 14.05 11.62
C ASP A 595 3.88 13.10 12.27
N GLN A 596 4.16 13.36 13.54
CA GLN A 596 4.87 12.47 14.46
C GLN A 596 4.37 12.69 15.90
N PRO A 597 4.45 11.67 16.80
CA PRO A 597 4.17 11.87 18.22
C PRO A 597 5.08 12.93 18.85
N ALA A 598 4.55 13.76 19.72
CA ALA A 598 5.29 14.83 20.41
C ALA A 598 6.56 14.32 21.10
N ARG A 599 6.48 13.14 21.73
CA ARG A 599 7.63 12.51 22.37
C ARG A 599 8.73 12.12 21.37
N THR A 600 8.36 11.59 20.21
CA THR A 600 9.32 11.25 19.14
C THR A 600 10.05 12.48 18.63
N LEU A 601 9.33 13.59 18.43
CA LEU A 601 9.93 14.88 18.03
C LEU A 601 10.93 15.38 19.09
N LEU A 602 10.58 15.27 20.36
CA LEU A 602 11.41 15.77 21.46
C LEU A 602 12.62 14.89 21.73
N GLU A 603 12.41 13.58 21.87
CA GLU A 603 13.40 12.64 22.36
C GLU A 603 14.15 11.89 21.24
N GLY A 604 13.54 11.67 20.06
CA GLY A 604 14.09 10.85 18.97
C GLY A 604 14.41 9.43 19.40
N TYR A 605 15.46 8.84 18.83
CA TYR A 605 16.00 7.58 19.30
C TYR A 605 16.74 7.76 20.65
N ARG A 606 16.50 6.82 21.57
CA ARG A 606 17.23 6.78 22.85
C ARG A 606 18.70 6.44 22.64
N ALA A 607 19.55 6.92 23.51
CA ALA A 607 20.96 6.53 23.53
C ALA A 607 21.10 5.00 23.59
N GLY A 608 21.96 4.43 22.73
CA GLY A 608 22.17 2.99 22.60
C GLY A 608 21.16 2.24 21.74
N ALA A 609 20.07 2.87 21.29
CA ALA A 609 19.13 2.24 20.34
C ALA A 609 19.60 2.33 18.89
N MET A 610 20.38 3.35 18.57
CA MET A 610 20.96 3.65 17.25
C MET A 610 22.37 4.22 17.43
N PRO A 611 23.18 4.29 16.35
CA PRO A 611 24.46 4.98 16.37
C PRO A 611 24.33 6.39 16.97
N PRO A 612 25.34 6.87 17.74
CA PRO A 612 25.24 8.13 18.51
C PRO A 612 24.84 9.35 17.68
N GLU A 613 25.25 9.41 16.41
CA GLU A 613 24.94 10.50 15.48
C GLU A 613 23.45 10.56 15.07
N LEU A 614 22.70 9.48 15.29
CA LEU A 614 21.26 9.35 14.98
C LEU A 614 20.39 9.41 16.25
N THR A 615 20.97 9.53 17.43
CA THR A 615 20.24 9.56 18.68
C THR A 615 19.78 10.96 19.07
N GLY A 616 18.72 11.02 19.86
CA GLY A 616 18.10 12.26 20.28
C GLY A 616 17.18 12.83 19.20
N GLY A 617 16.24 13.68 19.63
CA GLY A 617 15.33 14.46 18.77
C GLY A 617 15.69 15.94 18.84
N LEU A 618 14.67 16.81 18.77
CA LEU A 618 14.86 18.26 18.89
C LEU A 618 15.48 18.67 20.24
N GLY A 619 15.10 18.00 21.33
CA GLY A 619 15.58 18.33 22.66
C GLY A 619 15.30 19.75 23.08
N PRO A 620 15.75 20.18 24.29
CA PRO A 620 15.49 21.55 24.78
C PRO A 620 16.08 22.66 23.89
N GLU A 621 17.27 22.43 23.30
CA GLU A 621 17.93 23.42 22.45
C GLU A 621 17.18 23.59 21.10
N GLY A 622 16.70 22.50 20.47
CA GLY A 622 15.86 22.59 19.27
C GLY A 622 14.56 23.32 19.55
N VAL A 623 13.90 23.05 20.69
CA VAL A 623 12.69 23.78 21.11
C VAL A 623 12.97 25.26 21.28
N LYS A 624 14.06 25.64 21.95
CA LYS A 624 14.48 27.04 22.13
C LYS A 624 14.73 27.73 20.79
N ASN A 625 15.41 27.05 19.87
CA ASN A 625 15.74 27.60 18.56
C ASN A 625 14.48 27.73 17.66
N LEU A 626 13.55 26.80 17.71
CA LEU A 626 12.26 26.92 17.02
C LEU A 626 11.41 28.06 17.61
N ARG A 627 11.42 28.24 18.95
CA ARG A 627 10.78 29.40 19.60
C ARG A 627 11.39 30.71 19.11
N TYR A 628 12.71 30.85 19.13
CA TYR A 628 13.40 32.03 18.62
C TYR A 628 13.09 32.28 17.15
N PHE A 629 13.02 31.21 16.33
CA PHE A 629 12.68 31.33 14.92
C PHE A 629 11.30 31.97 14.72
N VAL A 630 10.27 31.53 15.46
CA VAL A 630 8.93 32.10 15.32
C VAL A 630 8.85 33.51 15.94
N GLU A 631 9.48 33.76 17.09
CA GLU A 631 9.46 35.07 17.74
C GLU A 631 10.10 36.17 16.86
N THR A 632 11.07 35.79 16.01
CA THR A 632 11.76 36.71 15.09
C THR A 632 11.08 36.85 13.72
N GLY A 633 9.95 36.18 13.46
CA GLY A 633 9.12 36.37 12.26
C GLY A 633 8.94 35.13 11.39
N GLY A 634 9.45 33.96 11.81
CA GLY A 634 9.25 32.70 11.11
C GLY A 634 7.83 32.14 11.25
N THR A 635 7.46 31.25 10.35
CA THR A 635 6.21 30.47 10.41
C THR A 635 6.55 29.01 10.74
N LEU A 636 5.91 28.47 11.78
CA LEU A 636 5.96 27.03 12.09
C LEU A 636 4.60 26.40 11.73
N ILE A 637 4.63 25.27 11.05
CA ILE A 637 3.44 24.48 10.70
C ILE A 637 3.58 23.10 11.31
N PHE A 638 2.60 22.67 12.08
CA PHE A 638 2.55 21.36 12.69
C PHE A 638 1.36 20.60 12.17
N LEU A 639 1.59 19.35 11.72
CA LEU A 639 0.55 18.51 11.17
C LEU A 639 0.14 17.43 12.18
N ASN A 640 -1.16 17.27 12.36
CA ASN A 640 -1.78 16.21 13.15
C ASN A 640 -1.15 16.08 14.56
N ARG A 641 -0.63 14.92 14.96
CA ARG A 641 -0.06 14.65 16.29
C ARG A 641 1.10 15.58 16.67
N ALA A 642 1.84 16.06 15.67
CA ALA A 642 2.92 17.05 15.90
C ALA A 642 2.42 18.35 16.53
N SER A 643 1.14 18.69 16.37
CA SER A 643 0.52 19.86 17.01
C SER A 643 0.56 19.78 18.55
N ASN A 644 0.52 18.58 19.13
CA ASN A 644 0.64 18.42 20.58
C ASN A 644 2.02 18.85 21.08
N PHE A 645 3.09 18.60 20.32
CA PHE A 645 4.44 19.08 20.64
C PHE A 645 4.45 20.62 20.74
N ALA A 646 3.83 21.32 19.80
CA ALA A 646 3.79 22.79 19.85
C ALA A 646 3.00 23.31 21.06
N ILE A 647 1.84 22.70 21.35
CA ILE A 647 1.02 23.07 22.52
C ILE A 647 1.84 22.93 23.82
N GLU A 648 2.51 21.78 23.99
CA GLU A 648 3.27 21.45 25.20
C GLU A 648 4.55 22.28 25.32
N GLN A 649 5.40 22.28 24.29
CA GLN A 649 6.74 22.84 24.35
C GLN A 649 6.75 24.38 24.29
N PHE A 650 5.80 24.97 23.58
CA PHE A 650 5.67 26.45 23.53
C PHE A 650 4.67 26.98 24.55
N LYS A 651 4.03 26.12 25.36
CA LYS A 651 2.99 26.51 26.34
C LYS A 651 1.93 27.39 25.70
N LEU A 652 1.33 26.92 24.62
CA LEU A 652 0.29 27.65 23.89
C LEU A 652 -1.03 27.66 24.71
N PRO A 653 -1.88 28.69 24.60
CA PRO A 653 -3.18 28.76 25.27
C PRO A 653 -4.21 27.86 24.58
N LEU A 654 -3.86 26.60 24.42
CA LEU A 654 -4.63 25.54 23.75
C LEU A 654 -4.57 24.27 24.55
N ARG A 655 -5.64 23.49 24.50
CA ARG A 655 -5.62 22.10 24.96
C ARG A 655 -6.15 21.16 23.86
N ASN A 656 -5.65 19.95 23.82
CA ASN A 656 -6.22 18.85 23.05
C ASN A 656 -7.31 18.20 23.90
N VAL A 657 -8.59 18.37 23.54
CA VAL A 657 -9.73 17.91 24.34
C VAL A 657 -9.93 16.39 24.32
N VAL A 658 -9.28 15.69 23.38
CA VAL A 658 -9.36 14.23 23.26
C VAL A 658 -8.11 13.51 23.77
N ALA A 659 -7.12 14.26 24.26
CA ALA A 659 -5.89 13.68 24.80
C ALA A 659 -6.18 12.81 26.02
N GLY A 660 -5.66 11.59 26.03
CA GLY A 660 -5.76 10.65 27.16
C GLY A 660 -7.14 10.02 27.35
N LEU A 661 -8.11 10.30 26.47
CA LEU A 661 -9.39 9.62 26.53
C LEU A 661 -9.23 8.13 26.13
N PRO A 662 -9.93 7.22 26.81
CA PRO A 662 -9.95 5.83 26.38
C PRO A 662 -10.65 5.67 25.03
N ARG A 663 -10.26 4.66 24.27
CA ARG A 663 -10.86 4.37 22.95
C ARG A 663 -12.35 4.07 23.02
N THR A 664 -12.88 3.67 24.20
CA THR A 664 -14.31 3.50 24.44
C THR A 664 -15.10 4.81 24.38
N ASP A 665 -14.45 5.93 24.72
CA ASP A 665 -15.07 7.26 24.84
C ASP A 665 -14.83 8.10 23.59
N TYR A 666 -13.63 8.02 23.02
CA TYR A 666 -13.28 8.69 21.77
C TYR A 666 -12.36 7.81 20.92
N TYR A 667 -12.78 7.56 19.66
CA TYR A 667 -11.98 6.77 18.73
C TYR A 667 -12.25 7.18 17.29
N VAL A 668 -11.19 7.50 16.54
CA VAL A 668 -11.22 7.90 15.12
C VAL A 668 -10.08 7.21 14.37
N PRO A 669 -10.30 5.97 13.90
CA PRO A 669 -9.25 5.16 13.28
C PRO A 669 -9.18 5.37 11.75
N GLY A 670 -8.83 6.57 11.29
CA GLY A 670 -8.73 6.88 9.87
C GLY A 670 -10.09 7.08 9.20
N SER A 671 -10.70 8.24 9.45
CA SER A 671 -12.05 8.61 8.99
C SER A 671 -12.06 10.01 8.37
N ILE A 672 -13.07 10.28 7.55
CA ILE A 672 -13.29 11.57 6.93
C ILE A 672 -14.36 12.31 7.73
N LEU A 673 -13.98 13.44 8.30
CA LEU A 673 -14.83 14.27 9.15
C LEU A 673 -15.18 15.60 8.47
N ARG A 674 -16.32 16.15 8.79
CA ARG A 674 -16.82 17.46 8.33
C ARG A 674 -16.23 18.58 9.15
N ILE A 675 -15.62 19.56 8.49
CA ILE A 675 -15.17 20.81 9.11
C ILE A 675 -15.74 22.03 8.39
N GLN A 676 -15.83 23.14 9.11
CA GLN A 676 -16.26 24.45 8.63
C GLN A 676 -15.14 25.46 8.76
N LEU A 677 -14.86 26.20 7.69
CA LEU A 677 -13.77 27.15 7.58
C LEU A 677 -14.24 28.59 7.83
N ASP A 678 -13.40 29.38 8.50
CA ASP A 678 -13.44 30.82 8.44
C ASP A 678 -12.91 31.29 7.07
N THR A 679 -13.81 31.51 6.13
CA THR A 679 -13.45 31.89 4.74
C THR A 679 -12.87 33.32 4.62
N THR A 680 -12.76 34.10 5.73
CA THR A 680 -12.12 35.40 5.76
C THR A 680 -10.61 35.32 6.04
N HIS A 681 -10.12 34.12 6.42
CA HIS A 681 -8.72 33.91 6.72
C HIS A 681 -7.90 33.61 5.45
N PRO A 682 -6.68 34.17 5.28
CA PRO A 682 -5.86 33.96 4.09
C PRO A 682 -5.56 32.48 3.79
N LEU A 683 -5.42 31.63 4.82
CA LEU A 683 -5.18 30.18 4.66
C LEU A 683 -6.33 29.46 3.95
N THR A 684 -7.53 30.00 3.98
CA THR A 684 -8.73 29.42 3.38
C THR A 684 -9.04 29.96 1.97
N THR A 685 -8.12 30.75 1.40
CA THR A 685 -8.27 31.28 0.04
C THR A 685 -8.49 30.15 -0.96
N GLY A 686 -9.55 30.24 -1.74
CA GLY A 686 -9.92 29.22 -2.74
C GLY A 686 -10.69 28.03 -2.18
N MET A 687 -11.05 28.04 -0.88
CA MET A 687 -11.75 26.93 -0.22
C MET A 687 -13.24 27.25 -0.01
N PRO A 688 -14.12 26.22 -0.11
CA PRO A 688 -15.51 26.36 0.32
C PRO A 688 -15.60 26.41 1.87
N LYS A 689 -16.70 26.96 2.39
CA LYS A 689 -16.94 27.01 3.84
C LYS A 689 -16.99 25.62 4.47
N ASP A 690 -17.71 24.68 3.85
CA ASP A 690 -17.79 23.28 4.30
C ASP A 690 -16.75 22.45 3.53
N THR A 691 -15.89 21.75 4.25
CA THR A 691 -14.88 20.85 3.68
C THR A 691 -14.62 19.66 4.60
N ILE A 692 -13.54 18.94 4.40
CA ILE A 692 -13.20 17.74 5.13
C ILE A 692 -11.96 17.91 6.02
N ALA A 693 -11.83 17.00 7.00
CA ALA A 693 -10.57 16.70 7.66
C ALA A 693 -10.36 15.17 7.62
N TRP A 694 -9.16 14.74 7.22
CA TRP A 694 -8.73 13.37 7.42
C TRP A 694 -8.24 13.20 8.86
N ALA A 695 -8.95 12.42 9.67
CA ALA A 695 -8.68 12.26 11.09
C ALA A 695 -8.27 10.82 11.44
N GLU A 696 -7.09 10.69 12.07
CA GLU A 696 -6.55 9.44 12.61
C GLU A 696 -5.61 9.79 13.77
N ASP A 697 -5.95 9.39 14.99
CA ASP A 697 -5.26 9.83 16.22
C ASP A 697 -5.08 11.36 16.30
N SER A 698 -6.04 12.07 15.76
CA SER A 698 -5.98 13.51 15.49
C SER A 698 -6.32 14.33 16.74
N PRO A 699 -5.52 15.36 17.10
CA PRO A 699 -5.84 16.28 18.16
C PRO A 699 -7.01 17.18 17.79
N VAL A 700 -7.81 17.55 18.79
CA VAL A 700 -8.94 18.46 18.68
C VAL A 700 -8.74 19.61 19.68
N PHE A 701 -8.76 20.85 19.18
CA PHE A 701 -8.30 21.97 19.97
C PHE A 701 -9.43 22.75 20.65
N GLU A 702 -9.12 23.24 21.85
CA GLU A 702 -9.90 24.23 22.56
C GLU A 702 -8.98 25.34 23.05
N VAL A 703 -9.39 26.59 22.84
CA VAL A 703 -8.67 27.78 23.33
C VAL A 703 -8.89 27.90 24.84
N THR A 704 -7.80 28.10 25.59
CA THR A 704 -7.82 28.24 27.05
C THR A 704 -7.37 29.63 27.50
N ASN A 705 -7.84 30.03 28.67
CA ASN A 705 -7.36 31.26 29.34
C ASN A 705 -6.31 30.92 30.40
N ASP A 706 -5.34 30.03 30.09
CA ASP A 706 -4.29 29.62 30.99
C ASP A 706 -3.34 30.80 31.24
N PRO A 707 -3.20 31.31 32.49
CA PRO A 707 -2.31 32.42 32.81
C PRO A 707 -0.81 32.03 32.67
N SER A 708 -0.47 30.77 32.62
CA SER A 708 0.91 30.27 32.40
C SER A 708 1.28 30.13 30.93
N ALA A 709 0.35 30.38 30.01
CA ALA A 709 0.59 30.34 28.58
C ALA A 709 1.59 31.42 28.12
N SER A 710 2.38 31.09 27.09
CA SER A 710 3.41 31.98 26.53
C SER A 710 2.82 33.21 25.86
N VAL A 711 1.59 33.13 25.39
CA VAL A 711 0.84 34.20 24.72
C VAL A 711 -0.61 34.17 25.21
N PRO A 712 -1.32 35.31 25.25
CA PRO A 712 -2.72 35.31 25.67
C PRO A 712 -3.63 34.63 24.63
N ALA A 713 -4.78 34.16 25.07
CA ALA A 713 -5.81 33.53 24.21
C ALA A 713 -6.23 34.44 23.01
N SER A 714 -6.16 35.77 23.15
CA SER A 714 -6.45 36.69 22.07
C SER A 714 -5.49 36.63 20.88
N GLN A 715 -4.34 35.97 21.02
CA GLN A 715 -3.41 35.67 19.91
C GLN A 715 -3.77 34.43 19.12
N VAL A 716 -4.77 33.66 19.55
CA VAL A 716 -5.26 32.47 18.86
C VAL A 716 -6.41 32.85 17.93
N ARG A 717 -6.29 32.50 16.66
CA ARG A 717 -7.39 32.55 15.69
C ARG A 717 -7.79 31.12 15.29
N VAL A 718 -9.06 30.79 15.51
CA VAL A 718 -9.65 29.51 15.02
C VAL A 718 -9.98 29.70 13.54
N ILE A 719 -9.45 28.81 12.69
CA ILE A 719 -9.59 28.87 11.23
C ILE A 719 -10.59 27.81 10.74
N ALA A 720 -10.62 26.64 11.40
CA ALA A 720 -11.58 25.60 11.11
C ALA A 720 -12.14 24.99 12.40
N THR A 721 -13.41 24.64 12.37
CA THR A 721 -14.10 23.90 13.45
C THR A 721 -14.76 22.64 12.90
N TYR A 722 -14.86 21.60 13.72
CA TYR A 722 -15.77 20.49 13.42
C TYR A 722 -17.22 20.98 13.42
N ALA A 723 -18.05 20.44 12.53
CA ALA A 723 -19.45 20.86 12.42
C ALA A 723 -20.18 20.77 13.79
N ALA A 724 -20.84 21.85 14.19
CA ALA A 724 -21.54 21.92 15.48
C ALA A 724 -22.98 21.37 15.39
N ASP A 725 -23.63 21.62 14.24
CA ASP A 725 -25.06 21.38 13.98
C ASP A 725 -25.35 20.05 13.23
N LYS A 726 -24.31 19.36 12.79
CA LYS A 726 -24.38 18.11 12.01
C LYS A 726 -23.48 17.05 12.61
N ASP A 727 -23.73 15.78 12.23
CA ASP A 727 -22.79 14.70 12.51
C ASP A 727 -21.43 15.04 11.86
N PRO A 728 -20.35 15.07 12.64
CA PRO A 728 -19.02 15.25 12.08
C PRO A 728 -18.58 14.15 11.12
N LEU A 729 -19.08 12.91 11.28
CA LEU A 729 -18.68 11.78 10.44
C LEU A 729 -19.25 11.91 9.03
N LEU A 730 -18.38 11.84 8.01
CA LEU A 730 -18.75 11.75 6.59
C LEU A 730 -18.54 10.35 6.02
N SER A 731 -17.47 9.69 6.44
CA SER A 731 -17.14 8.33 6.03
C SER A 731 -16.19 7.69 7.04
N GLY A 732 -16.37 6.38 7.28
CA GLY A 732 -15.55 5.60 8.19
C GLY A 732 -16.23 5.29 9.52
N TRP A 733 -15.51 5.51 10.63
CA TRP A 733 -15.96 5.23 12.00
C TRP A 733 -15.53 6.33 12.96
N LEU A 734 -16.44 6.77 13.81
CA LEU A 734 -16.19 7.77 14.83
C LEU A 734 -16.97 7.40 16.10
N LEU A 735 -16.27 7.21 17.21
CA LEU A 735 -16.87 7.16 18.55
C LEU A 735 -16.65 8.50 19.26
N GLY A 736 -17.62 8.93 20.04
CA GLY A 736 -17.52 10.18 20.80
C GLY A 736 -17.59 11.45 19.96
N GLY A 737 -18.26 11.41 18.80
CA GLY A 737 -18.37 12.55 17.89
C GLY A 737 -18.90 13.82 18.52
N ASP A 738 -19.75 13.71 19.56
CA ASP A 738 -20.29 14.88 20.29
C ASP A 738 -19.19 15.68 21.05
N LEU A 739 -18.11 15.03 21.46
CA LEU A 739 -16.99 15.69 22.15
C LEU A 739 -16.26 16.71 21.28
N ILE A 740 -16.31 16.54 19.96
CA ILE A 740 -15.57 17.37 19.00
C ILE A 740 -16.44 18.41 18.30
N LYS A 741 -17.76 18.34 18.41
CA LYS A 741 -18.69 19.31 17.78
C LYS A 741 -18.36 20.74 18.19
N GLY A 742 -18.17 21.61 17.21
CA GLY A 742 -17.83 23.01 17.40
C GLY A 742 -16.41 23.29 17.92
N LYS A 743 -15.61 22.25 18.19
CA LYS A 743 -14.20 22.41 18.58
C LYS A 743 -13.33 22.70 17.38
N ALA A 744 -12.17 23.30 17.63
CA ALA A 744 -11.25 23.72 16.57
C ALA A 744 -10.47 22.52 15.98
N ALA A 745 -10.39 22.49 14.64
CA ALA A 745 -9.60 21.54 13.85
C ALA A 745 -8.34 22.18 13.24
N LEU A 746 -8.31 23.51 13.08
CA LEU A 746 -7.18 24.28 12.54
C LEU A 746 -7.13 25.62 13.25
N VAL A 747 -5.96 25.99 13.75
CA VAL A 747 -5.75 27.25 14.46
C VAL A 747 -4.45 27.91 14.03
N GLU A 748 -4.40 29.25 14.10
CA GLU A 748 -3.19 30.06 14.01
C GLU A 748 -2.94 30.75 15.37
N VAL A 749 -1.70 30.70 15.84
CA VAL A 749 -1.26 31.36 17.05
C VAL A 749 -0.18 32.39 16.70
N LYS A 750 -0.39 33.65 16.98
CA LYS A 750 0.64 34.72 16.84
C LYS A 750 1.60 34.66 18.02
N MET A 751 2.90 34.58 17.71
CA MET A 751 3.96 34.57 18.72
C MET A 751 5.12 35.45 18.27
N GLY A 752 5.40 36.52 19.05
CA GLY A 752 6.38 37.53 18.66
C GLY A 752 6.02 38.20 17.33
N LYS A 753 6.94 38.14 16.36
CA LYS A 753 6.73 38.65 14.99
C LYS A 753 6.24 37.59 14.01
N GLY A 754 6.21 36.32 14.40
CA GLY A 754 5.82 35.20 13.56
C GLY A 754 4.52 34.54 13.99
N ARG A 755 4.30 33.34 13.48
CA ARG A 755 3.06 32.58 13.73
C ARG A 755 3.31 31.06 13.77
N ILE A 756 2.43 30.36 14.46
CA ILE A 756 2.36 28.92 14.53
C ILE A 756 1.00 28.48 13.99
N ILE A 757 0.99 27.56 13.02
CA ILE A 757 -0.21 26.99 12.42
C ILE A 757 -0.31 25.54 12.87
N LEU A 758 -1.42 25.17 13.51
CA LEU A 758 -1.65 23.82 14.02
C LEU A 758 -2.82 23.17 13.27
N PHE A 759 -2.51 22.17 12.48
CA PHE A 759 -3.51 21.29 11.87
C PHE A 759 -3.83 20.14 12.85
N GLY A 760 -5.07 19.99 13.28
CA GLY A 760 -5.57 18.87 14.01
C GLY A 760 -5.92 17.67 13.10
N PHE A 761 -5.36 17.61 11.91
CA PHE A 761 -5.57 16.56 10.91
C PHE A 761 -4.44 16.56 9.88
N ARG A 762 -4.44 15.57 8.97
CA ARG A 762 -3.47 15.50 7.85
C ARG A 762 -4.07 16.14 6.59
N PRO A 763 -3.72 17.39 6.21
CA PRO A 763 -4.28 18.04 5.03
C PRO A 763 -3.78 17.46 3.70
N GLN A 764 -2.70 16.66 3.73
CA GLN A 764 -2.05 16.06 2.57
C GLN A 764 -2.05 14.52 2.63
N TYR A 765 -2.93 13.92 3.41
CA TYR A 765 -2.98 12.48 3.72
C TYR A 765 -2.72 11.59 2.50
N ARG A 766 -1.64 10.80 2.55
CA ARG A 766 -1.21 9.80 1.54
C ARG A 766 -1.37 10.30 0.09
N ALA A 767 -1.16 11.58 -0.15
CA ALA A 767 -1.36 12.25 -1.44
C ALA A 767 -2.78 12.12 -2.04
N GLN A 768 -3.79 11.81 -1.24
CA GLN A 768 -5.17 11.56 -1.68
C GLN A 768 -6.13 12.71 -1.35
N SER A 769 -5.84 13.51 -0.32
CA SER A 769 -6.75 14.55 0.18
C SER A 769 -6.64 15.87 -0.58
N LEU A 770 -6.85 15.85 -1.90
CA LEU A 770 -6.75 17.02 -2.78
C LEU A 770 -7.69 18.16 -2.32
N ALA A 771 -8.84 17.83 -1.74
CA ALA A 771 -9.80 18.78 -1.19
C ALA A 771 -9.19 19.73 -0.14
N THR A 772 -8.12 19.32 0.55
CA THR A 772 -7.46 20.11 1.60
C THR A 772 -6.07 20.62 1.20
N TYR A 773 -5.61 20.32 -0.01
CA TYR A 773 -4.34 20.84 -0.54
C TYR A 773 -4.25 22.36 -0.54
N PRO A 774 -5.31 23.14 -0.86
CA PRO A 774 -5.20 24.59 -0.77
C PRO A 774 -4.84 25.08 0.63
N LEU A 775 -5.38 24.46 1.70
CA LEU A 775 -5.00 24.81 3.09
C LEU A 775 -3.51 24.53 3.33
N PHE A 776 -3.02 23.38 2.87
CA PHE A 776 -1.62 22.98 2.99
C PHE A 776 -0.68 23.95 2.24
N PHE A 777 -0.95 24.22 0.97
CA PHE A 777 -0.11 25.11 0.15
C PHE A 777 -0.19 26.57 0.57
N ASN A 778 -1.37 27.05 0.97
CA ASN A 778 -1.52 28.41 1.52
C ASN A 778 -0.75 28.58 2.83
N ALA A 779 -0.60 27.52 3.64
CA ALA A 779 0.19 27.56 4.86
C ALA A 779 1.71 27.63 4.57
N LEU A 780 2.17 26.97 3.51
CA LEU A 780 3.58 27.00 3.08
C LEU A 780 3.98 28.33 2.43
N ASP A 781 3.03 29.09 1.88
CA ASP A 781 3.31 30.35 1.20
C ASP A 781 3.66 31.48 2.21
N PRO A 782 4.74 32.21 2.00
CA PRO A 782 5.18 33.29 2.88
C PRO A 782 4.38 34.61 2.73
N ARG A 783 3.11 34.62 2.86
CA ARG A 783 2.34 35.87 2.76
C ARG A 783 2.56 36.84 3.93
#